data_d5925b20a53bea1e5768c51baa22cc7a
#
_entry.id   d5925b20a53bea1e5768c51baa22cc7a
#
_cell.length_a   1.000
_cell.length_b   1.000
_cell.length_c   1.000
_cell.angle_alpha   90.00
_cell.angle_beta   90.00
_cell.angle_gamma   90.00
#
_symmetry.space_group_name_H-M   'P 1'
#
loop_
_entity.id
_entity.type
_entity.pdbx_description
1 polymer ?
#
loop_
_entity_poly.entity_id
_entity_poly.type
_entity_poly.pdbx_seq_one_letter_code
_entity_poly.pdbx_strand_id
1 'polypeptide(L)'
;MSNPFAGLQIPSPDLDVEHVTRILSDRYGKAGPLRALGSHQDQNVMVDDASGRFILKISNPGFSHEGLLAQNAAMLHLAQRDVPFRVPRPLPDADGELIGKVTDAGTTYDVRLVTFLDGTPLAEFDYLAPTVLRRHGWLAASVAVALSDFDHPGLDRTLQWDVRHASDVVKAYAGAISDEAGRDDLVLVMARAQSLLDGLADQLRIAPCHADVTDVNVVVQARAGQPWPDAIIDFGDLLRTWIAGDVAVAGVSLIAHSLDDPLSVIANVLRGYHGVLPLTESEVAALWPLVVSRAASSVASSENQLLLEPDDEYVIRSVEDDWRVWRAVREVPWRSAHGVLAETVGFPAPKLPLPPVAQSPAVKWPAVVPSVDQSVTADTVDPTSWNLHEAVRSQLVDGWGVGQYGEGRLSAVGDGGVSTGAEFFAPAGTPVLAPVAGSVEQQGDDVVVTVDDTWRLVIGGLSDVIVGSEVAPGTQLGVVAEGELPGARLQLVADYEHTPPMLVPRSSGWLHATADPAEWLAPEPRPARVPEPSDEAARLLQRRNAVLARAQEHYYEEPPRIERGRGHFLFDVDGRRYVDMVNNVTILGHSHPAVEAAVSRQLRLLNTNSRFHYGAMVEFSERLTALLPDPLDTVFLVSTGSEANEVALRLVRAATGSHNMLAVRSAYHGWTTGTDAISTSIADNPGAASSRPSWVHIVESPNPYRGPFKGPDAGERYADDVRRVVTELGAGNVGGFIAEPVYGNAGGVLLPDGYLRAAYDAVRDAGGLCIADEVQVGYGRLGDYFWGFDQQDVVPDIVTMAKCTGNGIPVGAVVTTRDIADRLLEEGSFFSSMGGSPVGCAAAMATLDALEAEGLQQNAVRIGARIADGVNALAEQHPIIGTVHGLGLYRGIELVRDRETLEPASEEAMGICERMRELGVIVQPTGDYMNVLKIKPPLCIDEAAADTFLDVLTVTLRDGW
;
A
#
# COMPACT_ATOMS: atom_id res chain seq x y z
N MET A 1 -49.11 10.90 -8.94
CA MET A 1 -48.35 12.10 -9.30
C MET A 1 -47.67 11.81 -10.61
N SER A 2 -47.64 12.75 -11.56
CA SER A 2 -46.89 12.54 -12.83
C SER A 2 -45.40 12.34 -12.50
N ASN A 3 -44.77 11.30 -13.06
CA ASN A 3 -43.33 11.06 -12.91
C ASN A 3 -42.60 12.29 -13.47
N PRO A 4 -41.89 13.06 -12.64
CA PRO A 4 -41.19 14.27 -13.12
C PRO A 4 -40.04 13.93 -14.10
N PHE A 5 -39.61 12.64 -14.18
CA PHE A 5 -38.56 12.14 -15.03
C PHE A 5 -39.08 11.47 -16.32
N ALA A 6 -40.40 11.43 -16.54
CA ALA A 6 -41.00 10.75 -17.68
C ALA A 6 -40.61 11.32 -19.06
N GLY A 7 -40.15 12.58 -19.11
CA GLY A 7 -39.68 13.22 -20.34
C GLY A 7 -38.36 12.67 -20.90
N LEU A 8 -37.61 11.85 -20.10
CA LEU A 8 -36.35 11.25 -20.49
C LEU A 8 -36.46 9.81 -21.01
N GLN A 9 -37.70 9.32 -21.18
CA GLN A 9 -37.97 7.95 -21.71
C GLN A 9 -38.15 7.93 -23.23
N ILE A 10 -37.46 8.81 -23.95
CA ILE A 10 -37.47 8.82 -25.44
C ILE A 10 -36.26 8.01 -25.91
N PRO A 11 -36.45 7.09 -26.88
CA PRO A 11 -35.35 6.32 -27.44
C PRO A 11 -34.23 7.21 -27.98
N SER A 12 -32.99 6.75 -27.82
CA SER A 12 -31.82 7.44 -28.36
C SER A 12 -31.96 7.66 -29.88
N PRO A 13 -31.42 8.76 -30.42
CA PRO A 13 -31.36 8.95 -31.87
C PRO A 13 -30.58 7.81 -32.54
N ASP A 14 -31.04 7.33 -33.70
CA ASP A 14 -30.39 6.28 -34.47
C ASP A 14 -30.36 6.69 -35.97
N LEU A 15 -29.59 7.76 -36.27
CA LEU A 15 -29.35 8.19 -37.62
C LEU A 15 -28.34 7.28 -38.30
N ASP A 16 -28.61 6.85 -39.50
CA ASP A 16 -27.70 5.99 -40.28
C ASP A 16 -26.38 6.72 -40.65
N VAL A 17 -25.40 5.91 -41.07
CA VAL A 17 -24.05 6.40 -41.41
C VAL A 17 -24.05 7.44 -42.52
N GLU A 18 -24.99 7.34 -43.48
CA GLU A 18 -25.09 8.29 -44.60
C GLU A 18 -25.57 9.66 -44.12
N HIS A 19 -26.55 9.68 -43.21
CA HIS A 19 -27.04 10.92 -42.60
C HIS A 19 -25.97 11.59 -41.76
N VAL A 20 -25.28 10.83 -40.91
CA VAL A 20 -24.16 11.30 -40.07
C VAL A 20 -23.03 11.86 -40.96
N THR A 21 -22.66 11.15 -42.06
CA THR A 21 -21.62 11.63 -42.97
C THR A 21 -22.02 12.95 -43.63
N ARG A 22 -23.29 13.11 -44.01
CA ARG A 22 -23.81 14.32 -44.62
C ARG A 22 -23.79 15.50 -43.62
N ILE A 23 -24.20 15.26 -42.37
CA ILE A 23 -24.15 16.30 -41.33
C ILE A 23 -22.72 16.81 -41.12
N LEU A 24 -21.76 15.87 -41.03
CA LEU A 24 -20.35 16.19 -40.85
C LEU A 24 -19.79 16.99 -42.01
N SER A 25 -20.07 16.57 -43.26
CA SER A 25 -19.57 17.24 -44.47
C SER A 25 -20.21 18.62 -44.70
N ASP A 26 -21.53 18.68 -44.62
CA ASP A 26 -22.26 19.88 -45.03
C ASP A 26 -22.23 20.99 -43.97
N ARG A 27 -22.30 20.62 -42.69
CA ARG A 27 -22.31 21.59 -41.59
C ARG A 27 -20.92 21.90 -41.04
N TYR A 28 -20.04 20.92 -40.98
CA TYR A 28 -18.76 21.10 -40.27
C TYR A 28 -17.54 20.98 -41.17
N GLY A 29 -17.75 20.62 -42.45
CA GLY A 29 -16.64 20.44 -43.38
C GLY A 29 -15.67 19.33 -42.96
N LYS A 30 -16.17 18.30 -42.27
CA LYS A 30 -15.40 17.16 -41.76
C LYS A 30 -15.68 15.89 -42.53
N ALA A 31 -14.61 15.12 -42.79
CA ALA A 31 -14.70 13.85 -43.50
C ALA A 31 -13.62 12.87 -43.03
N GLY A 32 -13.99 11.61 -42.85
CA GLY A 32 -13.06 10.56 -42.41
C GLY A 32 -13.79 9.30 -41.93
N PRO A 33 -13.05 8.29 -41.45
CA PRO A 33 -13.61 7.13 -40.78
C PRO A 33 -14.50 7.51 -39.60
N LEU A 34 -15.65 6.83 -39.50
CA LEU A 34 -16.61 7.03 -38.43
C LEU A 34 -16.56 5.86 -37.46
N ARG A 35 -16.70 6.15 -36.14
CA ARG A 35 -16.85 5.15 -35.10
C ARG A 35 -17.96 5.59 -34.14
N ALA A 36 -18.96 4.72 -33.96
CA ALA A 36 -19.99 4.94 -32.94
C ALA A 36 -19.36 4.86 -31.55
N LEU A 37 -19.80 5.74 -30.65
CA LEU A 37 -19.42 5.74 -29.25
C LEU A 37 -20.65 5.46 -28.39
N GLY A 38 -20.45 4.75 -27.28
CA GLY A 38 -21.53 4.45 -26.33
C GLY A 38 -22.15 5.74 -25.76
N SER A 39 -23.47 5.75 -25.59
CA SER A 39 -24.21 6.79 -24.88
C SER A 39 -25.57 6.25 -24.47
N HIS A 40 -26.07 6.61 -23.30
CA HIS A 40 -27.41 6.21 -22.84
C HIS A 40 -28.56 6.94 -23.53
N GLN A 41 -28.34 8.15 -23.99
CA GLN A 41 -29.44 9.03 -24.40
C GLN A 41 -29.19 9.73 -25.75
N ASP A 42 -27.93 10.05 -26.07
CA ASP A 42 -27.51 10.70 -27.30
C ASP A 42 -26.95 9.67 -28.29
N GLN A 43 -26.92 10.00 -29.57
CA GLN A 43 -26.09 9.30 -30.54
C GLN A 43 -24.75 10.04 -30.69
N ASN A 44 -23.68 9.42 -30.29
CA ASN A 44 -22.34 9.98 -30.37
C ASN A 44 -21.50 9.26 -31.45
N VAL A 45 -20.94 10.02 -32.40
CA VAL A 45 -20.11 9.47 -33.46
C VAL A 45 -18.80 10.20 -33.56
N MET A 46 -17.70 9.47 -33.38
CA MET A 46 -16.35 10.01 -33.59
C MET A 46 -16.04 10.01 -35.08
N VAL A 47 -15.46 11.13 -35.58
CA VAL A 47 -14.91 11.26 -36.93
C VAL A 47 -13.40 11.47 -36.83
N ASP A 48 -12.63 10.72 -37.62
CA ASP A 48 -11.17 10.88 -37.74
C ASP A 48 -10.86 11.66 -39.03
N ASP A 49 -10.84 12.99 -38.92
CA ASP A 49 -10.63 13.92 -40.04
C ASP A 49 -9.15 14.30 -40.17
N ALA A 50 -8.71 14.68 -41.33
CA ALA A 50 -7.31 15.10 -41.57
C ALA A 50 -6.85 16.26 -40.68
N SER A 51 -7.77 17.04 -40.10
CA SER A 51 -7.48 18.15 -39.16
C SER A 51 -7.54 17.74 -37.69
N GLY A 52 -7.89 16.49 -37.34
CA GLY A 52 -7.99 15.95 -35.99
C GLY A 52 -9.22 15.10 -35.77
N ARG A 53 -9.37 14.61 -34.56
CA ARG A 53 -10.53 13.80 -34.15
C ARG A 53 -11.60 14.63 -33.47
N PHE A 54 -12.86 14.37 -33.79
CA PHE A 54 -14.02 15.10 -33.30
C PHE A 54 -15.16 14.15 -32.96
N ILE A 55 -16.08 14.60 -32.11
CA ILE A 55 -17.32 13.85 -31.79
C ILE A 55 -18.51 14.69 -32.25
N LEU A 56 -19.32 14.11 -33.16
CA LEU A 56 -20.65 14.59 -33.45
C LEU A 56 -21.59 14.03 -32.38
N LYS A 57 -22.24 14.93 -31.62
CA LYS A 57 -23.29 14.59 -30.67
C LYS A 57 -24.65 14.95 -31.29
N ILE A 58 -25.51 13.96 -31.46
CA ILE A 58 -26.88 14.10 -31.91
C ILE A 58 -27.76 13.91 -30.70
N SER A 59 -28.34 15.01 -30.22
CA SER A 59 -28.98 15.04 -28.91
C SER A 59 -30.39 14.47 -28.95
N ASN A 60 -30.76 13.76 -27.88
CA ASN A 60 -32.13 13.29 -27.71
C ASN A 60 -33.11 14.45 -27.72
N PRO A 61 -34.26 14.36 -28.48
CA PRO A 61 -35.26 15.42 -28.55
C PRO A 61 -35.89 15.80 -27.21
N GLY A 62 -35.76 14.97 -26.18
CA GLY A 62 -36.20 15.27 -24.82
C GLY A 62 -35.35 16.28 -24.08
N PHE A 63 -34.14 16.57 -24.54
CA PHE A 63 -33.30 17.55 -23.92
C PHE A 63 -33.71 18.99 -24.25
N SER A 64 -33.63 19.86 -23.24
CA SER A 64 -33.90 21.27 -23.49
C SER A 64 -32.76 21.91 -24.28
N HIS A 65 -33.10 22.70 -25.28
CA HIS A 65 -32.12 23.46 -26.05
C HIS A 65 -31.27 24.39 -25.15
N GLU A 66 -31.87 24.96 -24.10
CA GLU A 66 -31.19 25.82 -23.15
C GLU A 66 -30.17 25.03 -22.30
N GLY A 67 -30.46 23.78 -21.96
CA GLY A 67 -29.48 22.86 -21.33
C GLY A 67 -28.28 22.59 -22.22
N LEU A 68 -28.48 22.36 -23.52
CA LEU A 68 -27.39 22.16 -24.49
C LEU A 68 -26.53 23.41 -24.66
N LEU A 69 -27.14 24.61 -24.65
CA LEU A 69 -26.43 25.88 -24.65
C LEU A 69 -25.58 26.04 -23.39
N ALA A 70 -26.08 25.68 -22.21
CA ALA A 70 -25.33 25.72 -20.96
C ALA A 70 -24.10 24.80 -21.00
N GLN A 71 -24.22 23.58 -21.56
CA GLN A 71 -23.11 22.65 -21.71
C GLN A 71 -22.00 23.22 -22.60
N ASN A 72 -22.36 23.76 -23.77
CA ASN A 72 -21.40 24.41 -24.67
C ASN A 72 -20.74 25.64 -24.04
N ALA A 73 -21.52 26.47 -23.35
CA ALA A 73 -21.01 27.66 -22.65
C ALA A 73 -20.02 27.26 -21.53
N ALA A 74 -20.30 26.20 -20.76
CA ALA A 74 -19.41 25.70 -19.72
C ALA A 74 -18.09 25.19 -20.29
N MET A 75 -18.13 24.37 -21.35
CA MET A 75 -16.90 23.92 -22.03
C MET A 75 -16.05 25.10 -22.54
N LEU A 76 -16.66 26.13 -23.13
CA LEU A 76 -15.96 27.33 -23.58
C LEU A 76 -15.42 28.15 -22.42
N HIS A 77 -16.17 28.25 -21.32
CA HIS A 77 -15.75 28.93 -20.11
C HIS A 77 -14.48 28.30 -19.52
N LEU A 78 -14.44 26.98 -19.42
CA LEU A 78 -13.27 26.22 -18.97
C LEU A 78 -12.10 26.33 -19.95
N ALA A 79 -12.37 26.23 -21.26
CA ALA A 79 -11.33 26.30 -22.28
C ALA A 79 -10.65 27.66 -22.44
N GLN A 80 -11.26 28.74 -21.91
CA GLN A 80 -10.70 30.10 -21.88
C GLN A 80 -9.83 30.38 -20.66
N ARG A 81 -9.79 29.44 -19.71
CA ARG A 81 -9.05 29.53 -18.46
C ARG A 81 -7.78 28.69 -18.53
N ASP A 82 -6.80 29.07 -17.73
CA ASP A 82 -5.63 28.23 -17.48
C ASP A 82 -5.96 27.20 -16.43
N VAL A 83 -6.70 26.13 -16.84
CA VAL A 83 -7.07 25.02 -15.97
C VAL A 83 -6.04 23.87 -16.10
N PRO A 84 -5.68 23.18 -15.01
CA PRO A 84 -4.69 22.12 -15.02
C PRO A 84 -5.26 20.75 -15.45
N PHE A 85 -6.29 20.77 -16.30
CA PHE A 85 -6.93 19.57 -16.86
C PHE A 85 -7.48 19.88 -18.26
N ARG A 86 -7.70 18.82 -19.04
CA ARG A 86 -8.20 18.92 -20.42
C ARG A 86 -9.73 18.86 -20.44
N VAL A 87 -10.34 19.65 -21.34
CA VAL A 87 -11.79 19.67 -21.61
C VAL A 87 -12.06 19.69 -23.11
N PRO A 88 -13.16 19.09 -23.60
CA PRO A 88 -13.55 19.23 -25.02
C PRO A 88 -13.94 20.67 -25.33
N ARG A 89 -13.81 21.01 -26.61
CA ARG A 89 -14.22 22.34 -27.12
C ARG A 89 -15.33 22.18 -28.14
N PRO A 90 -16.47 22.85 -27.96
CA PRO A 90 -17.49 22.90 -29.01
C PRO A 90 -16.99 23.72 -30.19
N LEU A 91 -17.30 23.25 -31.38
CA LEU A 91 -16.89 23.87 -32.65
C LEU A 91 -18.11 24.43 -33.35
N PRO A 92 -18.01 25.65 -33.94
CA PRO A 92 -19.08 26.22 -34.74
C PRO A 92 -19.26 25.45 -36.06
N ASP A 93 -20.48 25.39 -36.51
CA ASP A 93 -20.81 24.90 -37.86
C ASP A 93 -20.51 25.97 -38.93
N ALA A 94 -20.84 25.68 -40.20
CA ALA A 94 -20.59 26.58 -41.34
C ALA A 94 -21.36 27.92 -41.23
N ASP A 95 -22.43 27.97 -40.44
CA ASP A 95 -23.23 29.18 -40.20
C ASP A 95 -22.72 29.95 -38.98
N GLY A 96 -21.73 29.42 -38.26
CA GLY A 96 -21.17 30.00 -37.05
C GLY A 96 -21.90 29.58 -35.77
N GLU A 97 -22.84 28.68 -35.83
CA GLU A 97 -23.64 28.23 -34.69
C GLU A 97 -22.99 27.02 -34.00
N LEU A 98 -23.03 27.00 -32.65
CA LEU A 98 -22.50 25.87 -31.85
C LEU A 98 -23.50 24.72 -31.71
N ILE A 99 -24.76 24.94 -32.02
CA ILE A 99 -25.83 23.94 -32.07
C ILE A 99 -26.59 24.08 -33.37
N GLY A 100 -26.44 23.09 -34.23
CA GLY A 100 -27.18 23.00 -35.46
C GLY A 100 -28.48 22.19 -35.27
N LYS A 101 -29.41 22.31 -36.21
CA LYS A 101 -30.63 21.47 -36.26
C LYS A 101 -30.65 20.59 -37.48
N VAL A 102 -31.04 19.33 -37.32
CA VAL A 102 -31.20 18.37 -38.39
C VAL A 102 -32.52 17.67 -38.24
N THR A 103 -33.24 17.53 -39.36
CA THR A 103 -34.55 16.80 -39.38
C THR A 103 -34.38 15.49 -40.12
N ASP A 104 -34.74 14.40 -39.44
CA ASP A 104 -34.78 13.06 -40.02
C ASP A 104 -36.10 12.40 -39.66
N ALA A 105 -36.75 11.75 -40.64
CA ALA A 105 -38.01 11.08 -40.52
C ALA A 105 -39.13 11.90 -39.80
N GLY A 106 -39.06 13.23 -39.87
CA GLY A 106 -40.02 14.16 -39.24
C GLY A 106 -39.69 14.55 -37.81
N THR A 107 -38.60 14.02 -37.20
CA THR A 107 -38.07 14.41 -35.91
C THR A 107 -36.92 15.39 -36.11
N THR A 108 -36.88 16.47 -35.34
CA THR A 108 -35.79 17.46 -35.39
C THR A 108 -34.86 17.24 -34.21
N TYR A 109 -33.57 17.07 -34.50
CA TYR A 109 -32.50 16.84 -33.56
C TYR A 109 -31.60 18.07 -33.45
N ASP A 110 -31.17 18.41 -32.26
CA ASP A 110 -30.06 19.34 -32.03
C ASP A 110 -28.73 18.58 -32.23
N VAL A 111 -27.82 19.14 -33.05
CA VAL A 111 -26.52 18.53 -33.35
C VAL A 111 -25.38 19.48 -33.00
N ARG A 112 -24.29 18.94 -32.47
CA ARG A 112 -23.10 19.73 -32.09
C ARG A 112 -21.83 18.91 -32.33
N LEU A 113 -20.76 19.61 -32.69
CA LEU A 113 -19.44 19.01 -32.86
C LEU A 113 -18.52 19.47 -31.74
N VAL A 114 -17.83 18.52 -31.08
CA VAL A 114 -16.82 18.82 -30.05
C VAL A 114 -15.50 18.15 -30.39
N THR A 115 -14.41 18.68 -29.88
CA THR A 115 -13.09 18.04 -30.04
C THR A 115 -13.03 16.72 -29.26
N PHE A 116 -12.40 15.72 -29.83
CA PHE A 116 -12.08 14.47 -29.13
C PHE A 116 -10.86 14.66 -28.21
N LEU A 117 -10.90 14.09 -27.02
CA LEU A 117 -9.76 14.07 -26.10
C LEU A 117 -9.09 12.70 -26.15
N ASP A 118 -7.80 12.69 -26.48
CA ASP A 118 -7.02 11.46 -26.54
C ASP A 118 -6.75 10.92 -25.13
N GLY A 119 -6.88 9.62 -24.96
CA GLY A 119 -6.69 8.89 -23.72
C GLY A 119 -7.67 7.73 -23.60
N THR A 120 -7.64 7.09 -22.44
CA THR A 120 -8.49 5.93 -22.09
C THR A 120 -9.46 6.35 -20.99
N PRO A 121 -10.74 5.97 -21.02
CA PRO A 121 -11.64 6.14 -19.88
C PRO A 121 -11.10 5.44 -18.63
N LEU A 122 -11.25 6.06 -17.47
CA LEU A 122 -10.77 5.49 -16.22
C LEU A 122 -11.45 4.15 -15.88
N ALA A 123 -12.68 3.98 -16.34
CA ALA A 123 -13.47 2.75 -16.19
C ALA A 123 -12.86 1.50 -16.86
N GLU A 124 -11.87 1.66 -17.75
CA GLU A 124 -11.22 0.53 -18.43
C GLU A 124 -10.10 -0.12 -17.59
N PHE A 125 -9.83 0.37 -16.39
CA PHE A 125 -8.78 -0.15 -15.51
C PHE A 125 -9.37 -0.98 -14.37
N ASP A 126 -8.81 -2.15 -14.11
CA ASP A 126 -9.31 -3.05 -13.07
C ASP A 126 -8.95 -2.57 -11.66
N TYR A 127 -7.79 -1.93 -11.50
CA TYR A 127 -7.32 -1.41 -10.21
C TYR A 127 -6.99 0.07 -10.29
N LEU A 128 -7.38 0.81 -9.25
CA LEU A 128 -7.09 2.23 -9.06
C LEU A 128 -6.32 2.44 -7.74
N ALA A 129 -5.05 2.81 -7.86
CA ALA A 129 -4.23 3.12 -6.69
C ALA A 129 -4.81 4.26 -5.86
N PRO A 130 -4.57 4.32 -4.52
CA PRO A 130 -5.01 5.43 -3.67
C PRO A 130 -4.62 6.81 -4.21
N THR A 131 -3.45 6.92 -4.85
CA THR A 131 -2.98 8.13 -5.53
C THR A 131 -3.88 8.53 -6.70
N VAL A 132 -4.35 7.56 -7.47
CA VAL A 132 -5.28 7.76 -8.59
C VAL A 132 -6.66 8.19 -8.09
N LEU A 133 -7.17 7.54 -7.03
CA LEU A 133 -8.42 7.93 -6.37
C LEU A 133 -8.36 9.37 -5.84
N ARG A 134 -7.27 9.74 -5.17
CA ARG A 134 -7.02 11.11 -4.72
C ARG A 134 -6.94 12.09 -5.90
N ARG A 135 -6.30 11.69 -7.00
CA ARG A 135 -6.20 12.52 -8.20
C ARG A 135 -7.55 12.71 -8.87
N HIS A 136 -8.42 11.70 -8.88
CA HIS A 136 -9.79 11.81 -9.36
C HIS A 136 -10.59 12.82 -8.52
N GLY A 137 -10.54 12.74 -7.19
CA GLY A 137 -11.15 13.74 -6.30
C GLY A 137 -10.59 15.14 -6.52
N TRP A 138 -9.28 15.26 -6.73
CA TRP A 138 -8.64 16.52 -7.10
C TRP A 138 -9.18 17.09 -8.42
N LEU A 139 -9.39 16.24 -9.44
CA LEU A 139 -9.94 16.65 -10.72
C LEU A 139 -11.38 17.16 -10.55
N ALA A 140 -12.23 16.41 -9.86
CA ALA A 140 -13.61 16.80 -9.59
C ALA A 140 -13.68 18.18 -8.88
N ALA A 141 -12.88 18.36 -7.82
CA ALA A 141 -12.80 19.65 -7.13
C ALA A 141 -12.27 20.78 -8.03
N SER A 142 -11.26 20.49 -8.87
CA SER A 142 -10.71 21.50 -9.79
C SER A 142 -11.72 21.96 -10.83
N VAL A 143 -12.56 21.03 -11.32
CA VAL A 143 -13.68 21.35 -12.21
C VAL A 143 -14.73 22.20 -11.48
N ALA A 144 -15.13 21.82 -10.26
CA ALA A 144 -16.07 22.57 -9.45
C ALA A 144 -15.58 24.01 -9.14
N VAL A 145 -14.31 24.17 -8.79
CA VAL A 145 -13.70 25.50 -8.58
C VAL A 145 -13.69 26.32 -9.87
N ALA A 146 -13.33 25.73 -10.99
CA ALA A 146 -13.29 26.42 -12.28
C ALA A 146 -14.69 26.81 -12.78
N LEU A 147 -15.74 26.13 -12.36
CA LEU A 147 -17.14 26.44 -12.66
C LEU A 147 -17.79 27.37 -11.62
N SER A 148 -17.15 27.70 -10.52
CA SER A 148 -17.79 28.38 -9.37
C SER A 148 -18.41 29.75 -9.69
N ASP A 149 -17.90 30.46 -10.69
CA ASP A 149 -18.44 31.76 -11.19
C ASP A 149 -19.18 31.63 -12.53
N PHE A 150 -19.39 30.38 -12.99
CA PHE A 150 -20.16 30.11 -14.20
C PHE A 150 -21.66 30.24 -13.89
N ASP A 151 -22.39 31.04 -14.68
CA ASP A 151 -23.82 31.23 -14.55
C ASP A 151 -24.52 31.11 -15.90
N HIS A 152 -25.56 30.30 -15.94
CA HIS A 152 -26.38 30.10 -17.14
C HIS A 152 -27.78 29.63 -16.73
N PRO A 153 -28.90 30.13 -17.36
CA PRO A 153 -30.26 29.70 -17.02
C PRO A 153 -30.51 28.19 -17.14
N GLY A 154 -29.82 27.55 -18.08
CA GLY A 154 -29.89 26.09 -18.29
C GLY A 154 -29.33 25.22 -17.15
N LEU A 155 -28.76 25.80 -16.09
CA LEU A 155 -28.33 25.10 -14.89
C LEU A 155 -29.47 24.79 -13.92
N ASP A 156 -30.57 25.59 -13.98
CA ASP A 156 -31.70 25.44 -13.08
C ASP A 156 -32.71 24.44 -13.65
N ARG A 157 -32.36 23.18 -13.62
CA ARG A 157 -33.13 22.06 -14.16
C ARG A 157 -33.19 20.87 -13.18
N THR A 158 -34.21 20.05 -13.33
CA THR A 158 -34.32 18.80 -12.55
C THR A 158 -33.85 17.61 -13.40
N LEU A 159 -32.88 16.87 -12.90
CA LEU A 159 -32.39 15.66 -13.53
C LEU A 159 -32.55 14.47 -12.59
N GLN A 160 -32.71 13.25 -13.15
CA GLN A 160 -32.75 12.03 -12.35
C GLN A 160 -31.44 11.73 -11.66
N TRP A 161 -30.33 12.24 -12.17
CA TRP A 161 -28.99 12.05 -11.63
C TRP A 161 -28.60 13.06 -10.55
N ASP A 162 -29.41 14.10 -10.34
CA ASP A 162 -29.21 15.02 -9.22
C ASP A 162 -29.52 14.33 -7.90
N VAL A 163 -28.47 14.12 -7.10
CA VAL A 163 -28.59 13.43 -5.80
C VAL A 163 -29.60 14.04 -4.84
N ARG A 164 -29.96 15.33 -5.02
CA ARG A 164 -31.05 16.00 -4.28
C ARG A 164 -32.40 15.33 -4.53
N HIS A 165 -32.59 14.70 -5.65
CA HIS A 165 -33.82 14.05 -6.08
C HIS A 165 -33.77 12.52 -6.03
N ALA A 166 -32.66 11.92 -5.50
CA ALA A 166 -32.48 10.47 -5.45
C ALA A 166 -33.69 9.71 -4.84
N SER A 167 -34.27 10.26 -3.76
CA SER A 167 -35.46 9.66 -3.13
C SER A 167 -36.67 9.65 -4.06
N ASP A 168 -36.86 10.67 -4.90
CA ASP A 168 -37.95 10.74 -5.84
C ASP A 168 -37.72 9.80 -7.03
N VAL A 169 -36.47 9.64 -7.45
CA VAL A 169 -36.06 8.64 -8.48
C VAL A 169 -36.35 7.22 -8.00
N VAL A 170 -35.91 6.88 -6.78
CA VAL A 170 -36.19 5.56 -6.19
C VAL A 170 -37.70 5.31 -6.09
N LYS A 171 -38.47 6.27 -5.60
CA LYS A 171 -39.96 6.14 -5.54
C LYS A 171 -40.59 5.94 -6.93
N ALA A 172 -40.05 6.61 -7.95
CA ALA A 172 -40.57 6.53 -9.31
C ALA A 172 -40.28 5.19 -9.98
N TYR A 173 -39.10 4.60 -9.70
CA TYR A 173 -38.59 3.46 -10.43
C TYR A 173 -38.47 2.16 -9.62
N ALA A 174 -38.65 2.17 -8.29
CA ALA A 174 -38.57 0.96 -7.46
C ALA A 174 -39.50 -0.18 -7.93
N GLY A 175 -40.62 0.15 -8.59
CA GLY A 175 -41.52 -0.84 -9.19
C GLY A 175 -40.91 -1.64 -10.35
N ALA A 176 -39.80 -1.20 -10.92
CA ALA A 176 -39.03 -1.93 -11.93
C ALA A 176 -38.17 -3.06 -11.34
N ILE A 177 -37.81 -2.95 -10.08
CA ILE A 177 -36.95 -3.94 -9.38
C ILE A 177 -37.76 -5.22 -9.14
N SER A 178 -37.31 -6.33 -9.74
CA SER A 178 -37.97 -7.62 -9.66
C SER A 178 -37.72 -8.37 -8.35
N ASP A 179 -36.57 -8.16 -7.70
CA ASP A 179 -36.23 -8.68 -6.38
C ASP A 179 -36.97 -7.89 -5.30
N GLU A 180 -38.07 -8.47 -4.77
CA GLU A 180 -38.89 -7.81 -3.77
C GLU A 180 -38.15 -7.47 -2.48
N ALA A 181 -37.27 -8.37 -2.02
CA ALA A 181 -36.50 -8.15 -0.79
C ALA A 181 -35.45 -7.06 -0.98
N GLY A 182 -34.72 -7.10 -2.10
CA GLY A 182 -33.75 -6.05 -2.45
C GLY A 182 -34.40 -4.69 -2.67
N ARG A 183 -35.57 -4.66 -3.31
CA ARG A 183 -36.37 -3.43 -3.49
C ARG A 183 -36.77 -2.82 -2.15
N ASP A 184 -37.34 -3.65 -1.24
CA ASP A 184 -37.84 -3.17 0.04
C ASP A 184 -36.70 -2.68 0.95
N ASP A 185 -35.54 -3.34 0.96
CA ASP A 185 -34.31 -2.87 1.63
C ASP A 185 -33.84 -1.54 1.04
N LEU A 186 -33.75 -1.44 -0.27
CA LEU A 186 -33.31 -0.21 -0.96
C LEU A 186 -34.20 0.97 -0.63
N VAL A 187 -35.52 0.78 -0.63
CA VAL A 187 -36.51 1.84 -0.28
C VAL A 187 -36.37 2.26 1.20
N LEU A 188 -36.19 1.29 2.12
CA LEU A 188 -36.01 1.55 3.54
C LEU A 188 -34.75 2.37 3.80
N VAL A 189 -33.63 1.94 3.24
CA VAL A 189 -32.31 2.60 3.42
C VAL A 189 -32.31 3.98 2.78
N MET A 190 -32.94 4.14 1.60
CA MET A 190 -33.12 5.45 0.98
C MET A 190 -33.93 6.42 1.83
N ALA A 191 -35.00 5.95 2.49
CA ALA A 191 -35.80 6.78 3.40
C ALA A 191 -34.97 7.26 4.61
N ARG A 192 -34.08 6.42 5.14
CA ARG A 192 -33.14 6.80 6.19
C ARG A 192 -32.12 7.86 5.68
N ALA A 193 -31.55 7.66 4.48
CA ALA A 193 -30.66 8.64 3.87
C ALA A 193 -31.33 10.00 3.73
N GLN A 194 -32.54 10.01 3.16
CA GLN A 194 -33.30 11.25 2.96
C GLN A 194 -33.59 11.98 4.28
N SER A 195 -33.96 11.26 5.33
CA SER A 195 -34.23 11.88 6.64
C SER A 195 -33.00 12.57 7.24
N LEU A 196 -31.80 12.01 7.04
CA LEU A 196 -30.55 12.65 7.47
C LEU A 196 -30.20 13.86 6.61
N LEU A 197 -30.37 13.75 5.29
CA LEU A 197 -30.11 14.84 4.35
C LEU A 197 -31.07 16.02 4.56
N ASP A 198 -32.34 15.77 4.84
CA ASP A 198 -33.34 16.81 5.15
C ASP A 198 -32.93 17.65 6.38
N GLY A 199 -32.29 17.01 7.37
CA GLY A 199 -31.75 17.67 8.55
C GLY A 199 -30.51 18.56 8.29
N LEU A 200 -29.82 18.35 7.17
CA LEU A 200 -28.59 19.05 6.80
C LEU A 200 -28.76 20.00 5.60
N ALA A 201 -29.86 19.91 4.85
CA ALA A 201 -30.06 20.54 3.53
C ALA A 201 -29.76 22.03 3.51
N ASP A 202 -30.18 22.76 4.53
CA ASP A 202 -29.97 24.22 4.65
C ASP A 202 -28.50 24.59 4.92
N GLN A 203 -27.64 23.62 5.25
CA GLN A 203 -26.24 23.82 5.57
C GLN A 203 -25.31 23.38 4.42
N LEU A 204 -25.88 22.78 3.37
CA LEU A 204 -25.12 22.29 2.22
C LEU A 204 -25.01 23.38 1.15
N ARG A 205 -23.80 23.70 0.74
CA ARG A 205 -23.54 24.67 -0.32
C ARG A 205 -24.02 24.17 -1.67
N ILE A 206 -24.66 25.08 -2.43
CA ILE A 206 -25.10 24.83 -3.81
C ILE A 206 -24.23 25.64 -4.76
N ALA A 207 -23.71 24.98 -5.81
CA ALA A 207 -22.92 25.60 -6.85
C ALA A 207 -23.18 24.94 -8.21
N PRO A 208 -22.73 25.56 -9.32
CA PRO A 208 -22.61 24.86 -10.59
C PRO A 208 -21.62 23.70 -10.45
N CYS A 209 -22.08 22.50 -10.74
CA CYS A 209 -21.29 21.26 -10.69
C CYS A 209 -21.41 20.52 -12.02
N HIS A 210 -20.38 19.78 -12.37
CA HIS A 210 -20.42 18.86 -13.49
C HIS A 210 -21.44 17.75 -13.24
N ALA A 211 -21.51 17.29 -11.99
CA ALA A 211 -22.43 16.30 -11.43
C ALA A 211 -22.37 14.90 -12.08
N ASP A 212 -21.37 14.65 -12.90
CA ASP A 212 -21.11 13.34 -13.53
C ASP A 212 -19.60 13.12 -13.78
N VAL A 213 -18.76 13.48 -12.76
CA VAL A 213 -17.31 13.18 -12.79
C VAL A 213 -17.09 11.72 -12.41
N THR A 214 -17.62 10.84 -13.23
CA THR A 214 -17.54 9.38 -13.07
C THR A 214 -16.33 8.81 -13.82
N ASP A 215 -15.98 7.58 -13.55
CA ASP A 215 -14.88 6.87 -14.21
C ASP A 215 -15.04 6.75 -15.73
N VAL A 216 -16.26 6.67 -16.23
CA VAL A 216 -16.55 6.65 -17.69
C VAL A 216 -16.32 8.01 -18.34
N ASN A 217 -16.47 9.11 -17.60
CA ASN A 217 -16.34 10.49 -18.08
C ASN A 217 -14.98 11.11 -17.80
N VAL A 218 -14.13 10.44 -17.03
CA VAL A 218 -12.75 10.85 -16.79
C VAL A 218 -11.83 10.12 -17.73
N VAL A 219 -11.16 10.88 -18.60
CA VAL A 219 -10.17 10.36 -19.55
C VAL A 219 -8.80 10.53 -18.95
N VAL A 220 -7.98 9.50 -19.05
CA VAL A 220 -6.65 9.43 -18.46
C VAL A 220 -5.57 9.28 -19.52
N GLN A 221 -4.38 9.76 -19.19
CA GLN A 221 -3.13 9.39 -19.85
C GLN A 221 -2.31 8.54 -18.90
N ALA A 222 -1.59 7.56 -19.45
CA ALA A 222 -0.69 6.77 -18.62
C ALA A 222 0.43 7.65 -18.08
N ARG A 223 0.61 7.65 -16.76
CA ARG A 223 1.75 8.24 -16.08
C ARG A 223 2.35 7.19 -15.17
N ALA A 224 3.57 6.80 -15.45
CA ALA A 224 4.25 5.77 -14.68
C ALA A 224 3.49 4.42 -14.64
N GLY A 225 2.85 4.05 -15.73
CA GLY A 225 2.01 2.85 -15.78
C GLY A 225 0.66 2.96 -15.09
N GLN A 226 0.41 4.04 -14.34
CA GLN A 226 -0.88 4.31 -13.69
C GLN A 226 -1.81 5.14 -14.57
N PRO A 227 -3.14 4.93 -14.50
CA PRO A 227 -4.10 5.82 -15.13
C PRO A 227 -4.13 7.15 -14.38
N TRP A 228 -3.76 8.25 -15.05
CA TRP A 228 -3.69 9.56 -14.40
C TRP A 228 -4.86 10.45 -14.82
N PRO A 229 -5.86 10.71 -13.96
CA PRO A 229 -6.99 11.59 -14.24
C PRO A 229 -6.54 13.00 -14.60
N ASP A 230 -6.69 13.39 -15.88
CA ASP A 230 -6.28 14.70 -16.40
C ASP A 230 -7.26 15.34 -17.36
N ALA A 231 -8.38 14.66 -17.69
CA ALA A 231 -9.40 15.18 -18.60
C ALA A 231 -10.81 14.78 -18.14
N ILE A 232 -11.76 15.66 -18.42
CA ILE A 232 -13.19 15.43 -18.17
C ILE A 232 -13.98 15.65 -19.45
N ILE A 233 -14.90 14.72 -19.73
CA ILE A 233 -15.83 14.79 -20.86
C ILE A 233 -17.28 14.75 -20.37
N ASP A 234 -18.19 14.90 -21.29
CA ASP A 234 -19.64 14.81 -21.11
C ASP A 234 -20.25 15.73 -20.05
N PHE A 235 -20.58 16.93 -20.45
CA PHE A 235 -21.25 17.94 -19.63
C PHE A 235 -22.78 17.77 -19.61
N GLY A 236 -23.27 16.55 -19.89
CA GLY A 236 -24.71 16.23 -19.97
C GLY A 236 -25.47 16.56 -18.70
N ASP A 237 -24.89 16.33 -17.55
CA ASP A 237 -25.53 16.48 -16.25
C ASP A 237 -25.15 17.77 -15.50
N LEU A 238 -24.49 18.70 -16.19
CA LEU A 238 -24.14 20.02 -15.65
C LEU A 238 -25.38 20.75 -15.09
N LEU A 239 -25.37 21.07 -13.78
CA LEU A 239 -26.50 21.77 -13.11
C LEU A 239 -26.03 22.44 -11.81
N ARG A 240 -26.94 23.17 -11.14
CA ARG A 240 -26.74 23.66 -9.78
C ARG A 240 -27.18 22.60 -8.78
N THR A 241 -26.23 22.07 -8.02
CA THR A 241 -26.50 21.05 -7.00
C THR A 241 -25.62 21.22 -5.77
N TRP A 242 -25.77 20.32 -4.78
CA TRP A 242 -24.91 20.30 -3.61
C TRP A 242 -23.45 19.95 -3.99
N ILE A 243 -22.50 20.74 -3.52
CA ILE A 243 -21.06 20.47 -3.71
C ILE A 243 -20.69 19.08 -3.16
N ALA A 244 -21.23 18.70 -1.99
CA ALA A 244 -21.02 17.36 -1.43
C ALA A 244 -21.61 16.24 -2.32
N GLY A 245 -22.66 16.54 -3.09
CA GLY A 245 -23.25 15.63 -4.07
C GLY A 245 -22.29 15.32 -5.23
N ASP A 246 -21.56 16.32 -5.70
CA ASP A 246 -20.55 16.15 -6.75
C ASP A 246 -19.44 15.17 -6.31
N VAL A 247 -19.00 15.26 -5.03
CA VAL A 247 -18.03 14.31 -4.43
C VAL A 247 -18.61 12.89 -4.35
N ALA A 248 -19.87 12.76 -3.94
CA ALA A 248 -20.52 11.45 -3.84
C ALA A 248 -20.63 10.77 -5.20
N VAL A 249 -21.02 11.51 -6.23
CA VAL A 249 -21.10 10.99 -7.62
C VAL A 249 -19.72 10.55 -8.10
N ALA A 250 -18.69 11.38 -7.91
CA ALA A 250 -17.34 11.07 -8.31
C ALA A 250 -16.79 9.81 -7.59
N GLY A 251 -17.18 9.61 -6.33
CA GLY A 251 -16.71 8.47 -5.53
C GLY A 251 -17.44 7.16 -5.81
N VAL A 252 -18.78 7.21 -5.98
CA VAL A 252 -19.59 5.98 -6.12
C VAL A 252 -19.20 5.17 -7.35
N SER A 253 -18.91 5.81 -8.48
CA SER A 253 -18.50 5.11 -9.70
C SER A 253 -17.19 4.33 -9.53
N LEU A 254 -16.30 4.80 -8.64
CA LEU A 254 -15.01 4.15 -8.40
C LEU A 254 -15.10 2.97 -7.42
N ILE A 255 -16.20 2.79 -6.71
CA ILE A 255 -16.38 1.65 -5.79
C ILE A 255 -16.35 0.31 -6.54
N ALA A 256 -16.78 0.28 -7.80
CA ALA A 256 -16.73 -0.93 -8.61
C ALA A 256 -15.31 -1.51 -8.76
N HIS A 257 -14.26 -0.67 -8.64
CA HIS A 257 -12.85 -1.08 -8.68
C HIS A 257 -12.30 -1.61 -7.34
N SER A 258 -13.07 -1.48 -6.23
CA SER A 258 -12.67 -1.97 -4.89
C SER A 258 -13.90 -2.22 -4.02
N LEU A 259 -14.67 -3.24 -4.34
CA LEU A 259 -15.93 -3.59 -3.66
C LEU A 259 -15.72 -4.02 -2.21
N ASP A 260 -14.55 -4.55 -1.88
CA ASP A 260 -14.23 -5.04 -0.53
C ASP A 260 -13.96 -3.89 0.47
N ASP A 261 -13.61 -2.70 -0.03
CA ASP A 261 -13.36 -1.51 0.84
C ASP A 261 -13.92 -0.21 0.23
N PRO A 262 -15.24 -0.09 0.08
CA PRO A 262 -15.88 1.09 -0.51
C PRO A 262 -15.63 2.37 0.31
N LEU A 263 -15.44 2.23 1.63
CA LEU A 263 -15.19 3.38 2.51
C LEU A 263 -13.81 4.00 2.23
N SER A 264 -12.78 3.19 2.00
CA SER A 264 -11.44 3.67 1.62
C SER A 264 -11.46 4.39 0.28
N VAL A 265 -12.24 3.90 -0.70
CA VAL A 265 -12.42 4.59 -1.99
C VAL A 265 -12.94 6.00 -1.77
N ILE A 266 -14.05 6.14 -1.07
CA ILE A 266 -14.68 7.45 -0.79
C ILE A 266 -13.73 8.35 0.02
N ALA A 267 -13.03 7.81 1.01
CA ALA A 267 -12.07 8.56 1.82
C ALA A 267 -10.91 9.13 0.99
N ASN A 268 -10.37 8.37 0.04
CA ASN A 268 -9.31 8.85 -0.85
C ASN A 268 -9.82 9.92 -1.83
N VAL A 269 -11.00 9.72 -2.43
CA VAL A 269 -11.63 10.75 -3.29
C VAL A 269 -11.87 12.03 -2.50
N LEU A 270 -12.43 11.91 -1.30
CA LEU A 270 -12.68 13.03 -0.38
C LEU A 270 -11.37 13.77 -0.04
N ARG A 271 -10.28 13.06 0.28
CA ARG A 271 -8.98 13.67 0.58
C ARG A 271 -8.48 14.51 -0.59
N GLY A 272 -8.57 13.99 -1.81
CA GLY A 272 -8.21 14.71 -3.02
C GLY A 272 -9.08 15.94 -3.27
N TYR A 273 -10.38 15.80 -3.10
CA TYR A 273 -11.35 16.88 -3.29
C TYR A 273 -11.18 17.99 -2.25
N HIS A 274 -11.15 17.63 -0.97
CA HIS A 274 -11.03 18.56 0.16
C HIS A 274 -9.73 19.36 0.11
N GLY A 275 -8.67 18.80 -0.42
CA GLY A 275 -7.38 19.49 -0.61
C GLY A 275 -7.44 20.67 -1.59
N VAL A 276 -8.43 20.70 -2.48
CA VAL A 276 -8.65 21.77 -3.47
C VAL A 276 -9.85 22.64 -3.08
N LEU A 277 -10.98 22.01 -2.76
CA LEU A 277 -12.22 22.68 -2.35
C LEU A 277 -12.63 22.15 -0.97
N PRO A 278 -12.22 22.81 0.12
CA PRO A 278 -12.53 22.36 1.47
C PRO A 278 -14.04 22.26 1.73
N LEU A 279 -14.48 21.09 2.18
CA LEU A 279 -15.86 20.85 2.61
C LEU A 279 -16.05 21.30 4.06
N THR A 280 -17.28 21.65 4.41
CA THR A 280 -17.69 21.92 5.80
C THR A 280 -17.96 20.62 6.56
N GLU A 281 -18.03 20.69 7.90
CA GLU A 281 -18.42 19.51 8.71
C GLU A 281 -19.79 18.95 8.31
N SER A 282 -20.76 19.82 8.01
CA SER A 282 -22.10 19.40 7.57
C SER A 282 -22.08 18.70 6.21
N GLU A 283 -21.22 19.15 5.29
CA GLU A 283 -21.04 18.52 3.98
C GLU A 283 -20.37 17.15 4.11
N VAL A 284 -19.39 16.99 5.01
CA VAL A 284 -18.78 15.70 5.31
C VAL A 284 -19.77 14.76 6.00
N ALA A 285 -20.61 15.27 6.92
CA ALA A 285 -21.67 14.49 7.55
C ALA A 285 -22.73 14.00 6.55
N ALA A 286 -23.02 14.78 5.50
CA ALA A 286 -23.95 14.43 4.43
C ALA A 286 -23.34 13.43 3.42
N LEU A 287 -22.00 13.27 3.37
CA LEU A 287 -21.35 12.58 2.27
C LEU A 287 -21.76 11.11 2.18
N TRP A 288 -21.74 10.34 3.29
CA TRP A 288 -22.16 8.94 3.23
C TRP A 288 -23.63 8.74 2.90
N PRO A 289 -24.60 9.46 3.49
CA PRO A 289 -25.96 9.51 3.01
C PRO A 289 -26.11 9.80 1.51
N LEU A 290 -25.29 10.70 0.94
CA LEU A 290 -25.29 11.02 -0.49
C LEU A 290 -24.70 9.87 -1.34
N VAL A 291 -23.65 9.19 -0.87
CA VAL A 291 -23.10 7.97 -1.50
C VAL A 291 -24.17 6.88 -1.58
N VAL A 292 -24.85 6.61 -0.46
CA VAL A 292 -25.97 5.65 -0.40
C VAL A 292 -27.10 6.07 -1.36
N SER A 293 -27.46 7.36 -1.37
CA SER A 293 -28.51 7.88 -2.24
C SER A 293 -28.18 7.72 -3.72
N ARG A 294 -26.91 7.99 -4.10
CA ARG A 294 -26.45 7.82 -5.48
C ARG A 294 -26.48 6.34 -5.88
N ALA A 295 -25.96 5.44 -5.05
CA ALA A 295 -25.96 4.00 -5.32
C ALA A 295 -27.41 3.46 -5.47
N ALA A 296 -28.32 3.85 -4.58
CA ALA A 296 -29.72 3.44 -4.64
C ALA A 296 -30.45 3.97 -5.90
N SER A 297 -30.20 5.23 -6.26
CA SER A 297 -30.82 5.81 -7.47
C SER A 297 -30.25 5.22 -8.75
N SER A 298 -28.98 4.81 -8.77
CA SER A 298 -28.37 4.09 -9.90
C SER A 298 -29.08 2.74 -10.13
N VAL A 299 -29.22 1.92 -9.08
CA VAL A 299 -29.96 0.65 -9.16
C VAL A 299 -31.38 0.83 -9.69
N ALA A 300 -32.13 1.77 -9.11
CA ALA A 300 -33.52 2.00 -9.54
C ALA A 300 -33.60 2.47 -11.00
N SER A 301 -32.65 3.29 -11.43
CA SER A 301 -32.60 3.81 -12.80
C SER A 301 -32.20 2.73 -13.83
N SER A 302 -31.17 1.94 -13.53
CA SER A 302 -30.70 0.87 -14.42
C SER A 302 -31.72 -0.27 -14.53
N GLU A 303 -32.40 -0.66 -13.45
CA GLU A 303 -33.50 -1.62 -13.49
C GLU A 303 -34.67 -1.10 -14.35
N ASN A 304 -35.01 0.19 -14.25
CA ASN A 304 -36.01 0.79 -15.11
C ASN A 304 -35.56 0.83 -16.59
N GLN A 305 -34.29 1.09 -16.87
CA GLN A 305 -33.75 1.08 -18.23
C GLN A 305 -33.79 -0.33 -18.82
N LEU A 306 -33.47 -1.36 -18.03
CA LEU A 306 -33.56 -2.76 -18.46
C LEU A 306 -34.98 -3.16 -18.91
N LEU A 307 -36.01 -2.60 -18.30
CA LEU A 307 -37.38 -2.84 -18.79
C LEU A 307 -37.67 -2.20 -20.15
N LEU A 308 -36.97 -1.12 -20.49
CA LEU A 308 -37.12 -0.43 -21.78
C LEU A 308 -36.24 -1.07 -22.87
N GLU A 309 -35.08 -1.56 -22.50
CA GLU A 309 -34.06 -2.11 -23.41
C GLU A 309 -33.55 -3.47 -22.89
N PRO A 310 -34.39 -4.53 -22.90
CA PRO A 310 -34.09 -5.79 -22.21
C PRO A 310 -32.97 -6.62 -22.86
N ASP A 311 -32.67 -6.37 -24.12
CA ASP A 311 -31.68 -7.10 -24.90
C ASP A 311 -30.34 -6.32 -25.04
N ASP A 312 -30.22 -5.14 -24.44
CA ASP A 312 -28.99 -4.34 -24.50
C ASP A 312 -27.96 -4.87 -23.52
N GLU A 313 -26.85 -5.41 -24.02
CA GLU A 313 -25.77 -5.99 -23.19
C GLU A 313 -25.10 -4.96 -22.24
N TYR A 314 -25.07 -3.69 -22.65
CA TYR A 314 -24.53 -2.63 -21.82
C TYR A 314 -25.44 -2.35 -20.63
N VAL A 315 -26.76 -2.27 -20.85
CA VAL A 315 -27.74 -2.06 -19.79
C VAL A 315 -27.75 -3.24 -18.81
N ILE A 316 -27.71 -4.47 -19.31
CA ILE A 316 -27.64 -5.68 -18.48
C ILE A 316 -26.42 -5.62 -17.54
N ARG A 317 -25.26 -5.27 -18.07
CA ARG A 317 -24.02 -5.15 -17.27
C ARG A 317 -24.11 -4.03 -16.24
N SER A 318 -24.65 -2.89 -16.63
CA SER A 318 -24.85 -1.76 -15.70
C SER A 318 -25.70 -2.14 -14.50
N VAL A 319 -26.78 -2.90 -14.70
CA VAL A 319 -27.64 -3.39 -13.59
C VAL A 319 -26.84 -4.28 -12.63
N GLU A 320 -26.04 -5.21 -13.15
CA GLU A 320 -25.22 -6.10 -12.32
C GLU A 320 -24.20 -5.31 -11.49
N ASP A 321 -23.53 -4.35 -12.11
CA ASP A 321 -22.52 -3.52 -11.45
C ASP A 321 -23.14 -2.58 -10.41
N ASP A 322 -24.27 -1.95 -10.71
CA ASP A 322 -24.98 -1.11 -9.75
C ASP A 322 -25.43 -1.89 -8.50
N TRP A 323 -25.91 -3.13 -8.68
CA TRP A 323 -26.25 -4.00 -7.56
C TRP A 323 -25.03 -4.44 -6.74
N ARG A 324 -23.88 -4.65 -7.38
CA ARG A 324 -22.62 -4.97 -6.67
C ARG A 324 -22.18 -3.78 -5.82
N VAL A 325 -22.18 -2.59 -6.38
CA VAL A 325 -21.86 -1.34 -5.67
C VAL A 325 -22.84 -1.10 -4.52
N TRP A 326 -24.15 -1.26 -4.77
CA TRP A 326 -25.17 -1.11 -3.73
C TRP A 326 -24.91 -2.04 -2.54
N ARG A 327 -24.68 -3.33 -2.78
CA ARG A 327 -24.41 -4.30 -1.71
C ARG A 327 -23.17 -3.92 -0.91
N ALA A 328 -22.10 -3.52 -1.58
CA ALA A 328 -20.88 -3.07 -0.92
C ALA A 328 -21.10 -1.83 -0.03
N VAL A 329 -21.82 -0.82 -0.53
CA VAL A 329 -22.16 0.39 0.22
C VAL A 329 -23.11 0.09 1.38
N ARG A 330 -24.07 -0.81 1.15
CA ARG A 330 -25.11 -1.20 2.13
C ARG A 330 -24.51 -1.82 3.39
N GLU A 331 -23.43 -2.59 3.25
CA GLU A 331 -22.75 -3.28 4.36
C GLU A 331 -21.92 -2.36 5.26
N VAL A 332 -21.64 -1.11 4.84
CA VAL A 332 -20.83 -0.17 5.64
C VAL A 332 -21.71 0.52 6.70
N PRO A 333 -21.38 0.40 7.99
CA PRO A 333 -22.11 1.09 9.04
C PRO A 333 -21.99 2.62 8.91
N TRP A 334 -23.12 3.31 9.02
CA TRP A 334 -23.16 4.76 8.77
C TRP A 334 -22.32 5.57 9.74
N ARG A 335 -22.26 5.13 11.02
CA ARG A 335 -21.43 5.77 12.03
C ARG A 335 -19.95 5.58 11.75
N SER A 336 -19.58 4.38 11.33
CA SER A 336 -18.21 4.07 10.88
C SER A 336 -17.80 4.95 9.71
N ALA A 337 -18.65 5.02 8.69
CA ALA A 337 -18.41 5.87 7.52
C ALA A 337 -18.25 7.34 7.90
N HIS A 338 -19.18 7.91 8.67
CA HIS A 338 -19.08 9.31 9.10
C HIS A 338 -17.82 9.57 9.92
N GLY A 339 -17.45 8.68 10.85
CA GLY A 339 -16.23 8.80 11.66
C GLY A 339 -14.96 8.84 10.81
N VAL A 340 -14.80 7.86 9.93
CA VAL A 340 -13.64 7.79 9.03
C VAL A 340 -13.56 8.98 8.08
N LEU A 341 -14.67 9.39 7.47
CA LEU A 341 -14.69 10.52 6.54
C LEU A 341 -14.37 11.86 7.23
N ALA A 342 -14.87 12.05 8.46
CA ALA A 342 -14.55 13.24 9.25
C ALA A 342 -13.04 13.28 9.58
N GLU A 343 -12.49 12.20 10.10
CA GLU A 343 -11.06 12.11 10.41
C GLU A 343 -10.16 12.26 9.16
N THR A 344 -10.60 11.75 8.01
CA THR A 344 -9.86 11.87 6.73
C THR A 344 -9.53 13.33 6.38
N VAL A 345 -10.40 14.26 6.75
CA VAL A 345 -10.22 15.69 6.47
C VAL A 345 -9.91 16.53 7.72
N GLY A 346 -9.58 15.85 8.84
CA GLY A 346 -9.13 16.51 10.06
C GLY A 346 -10.25 17.03 10.95
N PHE A 347 -11.51 16.66 10.72
CA PHE A 347 -12.61 16.96 11.63
C PHE A 347 -12.70 15.91 12.74
N PRO A 348 -13.19 16.27 13.93
CA PRO A 348 -13.41 15.28 14.98
C PRO A 348 -14.52 14.30 14.57
N ALA A 349 -14.27 12.99 14.81
CA ALA A 349 -15.32 12.01 14.62
C ALA A 349 -16.53 12.30 15.54
N PRO A 350 -17.76 12.01 15.11
CA PRO A 350 -18.95 12.16 15.94
C PRO A 350 -18.82 11.33 17.22
N LYS A 351 -19.07 11.94 18.35
CA LYS A 351 -19.07 11.22 19.62
C LYS A 351 -20.27 10.27 19.67
N LEU A 352 -20.01 9.04 20.09
CA LEU A 352 -21.07 8.13 20.44
C LEU A 352 -21.86 8.63 21.65
N PRO A 353 -23.18 8.43 21.70
CA PRO A 353 -23.92 8.60 22.94
C PRO A 353 -23.29 7.71 24.02
N LEU A 354 -23.36 8.11 25.27
CA LEU A 354 -22.92 7.24 26.34
C LEU A 354 -23.84 6.01 26.43
N PRO A 355 -23.28 4.79 26.54
CA PRO A 355 -24.11 3.62 26.77
C PRO A 355 -24.81 3.73 28.12
N PRO A 356 -25.98 3.08 28.30
CA PRO A 356 -26.66 3.06 29.60
C PRO A 356 -25.75 2.49 30.69
N VAL A 357 -25.87 3.02 31.89
CA VAL A 357 -25.09 2.54 33.04
C VAL A 357 -25.51 1.09 33.39
N ALA A 358 -24.55 0.20 33.54
CA ALA A 358 -24.82 -1.16 33.97
C ALA A 358 -25.46 -1.19 35.38
N GLN A 359 -26.54 -1.93 35.52
CA GLN A 359 -27.26 -2.11 36.80
C GLN A 359 -26.86 -3.41 37.49
N SER A 360 -26.18 -4.30 36.77
CA SER A 360 -25.61 -5.55 37.26
C SER A 360 -24.32 -5.81 36.47
N PRO A 361 -23.28 -6.43 37.08
CA PRO A 361 -22.15 -6.91 36.32
C PRO A 361 -22.56 -8.06 35.40
N ALA A 362 -21.99 -8.18 34.23
CA ALA A 362 -22.23 -9.30 33.32
C ALA A 362 -21.77 -10.64 33.91
N VAL A 363 -20.83 -10.62 34.84
CA VAL A 363 -20.28 -11.81 35.51
C VAL A 363 -20.02 -11.49 36.97
N LYS A 364 -20.20 -12.48 37.85
CA LYS A 364 -19.78 -12.40 39.28
C LYS A 364 -18.30 -12.72 39.38
N TRP A 365 -17.47 -11.70 39.49
CA TRP A 365 -16.03 -11.78 39.54
C TRP A 365 -15.48 -12.26 40.87
N PRO A 366 -14.33 -13.00 40.89
CA PRO A 366 -13.54 -13.19 42.09
C PRO A 366 -12.90 -11.87 42.54
N ALA A 367 -12.30 -11.86 43.71
CA ALA A 367 -11.69 -10.66 44.29
C ALA A 367 -10.50 -10.05 43.48
N VAL A 368 -9.84 -10.90 42.67
CA VAL A 368 -8.72 -10.48 41.83
C VAL A 368 -8.99 -11.00 40.41
N VAL A 369 -8.98 -10.08 39.45
CA VAL A 369 -9.11 -10.38 38.02
C VAL A 369 -8.00 -9.62 37.27
N PRO A 370 -7.06 -10.32 36.61
CA PRO A 370 -6.02 -9.68 35.84
C PRO A 370 -6.56 -9.08 34.54
N SER A 371 -5.91 -8.00 34.09
CA SER A 371 -6.02 -7.57 32.69
C SER A 371 -5.14 -8.48 31.86
N VAL A 372 -5.69 -8.99 30.75
CA VAL A 372 -5.00 -9.84 29.79
C VAL A 372 -4.57 -8.99 28.62
N ASP A 373 -3.26 -8.90 28.40
CA ASP A 373 -2.68 -8.21 27.23
C ASP A 373 -2.63 -9.19 26.06
N GLN A 374 -3.41 -8.92 25.01
CA GLN A 374 -3.44 -9.68 23.77
C GLN A 374 -2.88 -8.85 22.59
N SER A 375 -2.30 -7.69 22.91
CA SER A 375 -1.82 -6.77 21.89
C SER A 375 -0.67 -7.36 21.06
N VAL A 376 -0.46 -6.77 19.90
CA VAL A 376 0.69 -7.07 19.04
C VAL A 376 2.01 -6.96 19.83
N THR A 377 2.07 -6.10 20.84
CA THR A 377 3.25 -5.86 21.66
C THR A 377 3.30 -6.68 22.96
N ALA A 378 2.36 -7.62 23.17
CA ALA A 378 2.34 -8.44 24.40
C ALA A 378 3.62 -9.24 24.59
N ASP A 379 4.26 -9.08 25.74
CA ASP A 379 5.51 -9.77 26.10
C ASP A 379 5.32 -11.26 26.38
N THR A 380 4.07 -11.69 26.60
CA THR A 380 3.71 -13.07 26.92
C THR A 380 3.69 -13.99 25.69
N VAL A 381 3.74 -13.42 24.48
CA VAL A 381 3.80 -14.21 23.25
C VAL A 381 5.22 -14.76 23.07
N ASP A 382 5.39 -16.05 23.34
CA ASP A 382 6.66 -16.76 23.14
C ASP A 382 7.03 -16.79 21.66
N PRO A 383 8.17 -16.22 21.25
CA PRO A 383 8.58 -16.15 19.85
C PRO A 383 8.89 -17.55 19.26
N THR A 384 9.18 -18.56 20.09
CA THR A 384 9.48 -19.91 19.66
C THR A 384 8.23 -20.70 19.32
N SER A 385 7.28 -20.77 20.25
CA SER A 385 6.05 -21.56 20.10
C SER A 385 4.98 -20.83 19.32
N TRP A 386 4.96 -19.48 19.38
CA TRP A 386 3.90 -18.64 18.81
C TRP A 386 2.49 -19.09 19.25
N ASN A 387 2.38 -19.58 20.49
CA ASN A 387 1.12 -20.09 21.05
C ASN A 387 0.37 -18.92 21.71
N LEU A 388 -0.53 -18.29 20.95
CA LEU A 388 -1.33 -17.16 21.43
C LEU A 388 -2.28 -17.58 22.58
N HIS A 389 -2.78 -18.82 22.55
CA HIS A 389 -3.59 -19.35 23.65
C HIS A 389 -2.81 -19.50 24.95
N GLU A 390 -1.56 -19.97 24.87
CA GLU A 390 -0.68 -20.06 26.03
C GLU A 390 -0.29 -18.68 26.55
N ALA A 391 -0.06 -17.73 25.66
CA ALA A 391 0.20 -16.34 26.02
C ALA A 391 -0.95 -15.73 26.83
N VAL A 392 -2.20 -16.03 26.45
CA VAL A 392 -3.37 -15.64 27.25
C VAL A 392 -3.44 -16.43 28.54
N ARG A 393 -3.32 -17.77 28.47
CA ARG A 393 -3.44 -18.67 29.63
C ARG A 393 -2.45 -18.33 30.74
N SER A 394 -1.22 -17.95 30.39
CA SER A 394 -0.18 -17.57 31.34
C SER A 394 -0.51 -16.33 32.16
N GLN A 395 -1.43 -15.50 31.69
CA GLN A 395 -1.87 -14.26 32.35
C GLN A 395 -3.12 -14.46 33.25
N LEU A 396 -3.81 -15.61 33.12
CA LEU A 396 -5.03 -15.87 33.88
C LEU A 396 -4.70 -16.23 35.35
N VAL A 397 -5.58 -15.80 36.27
CA VAL A 397 -5.55 -16.20 37.68
C VAL A 397 -6.78 -17.08 37.95
N ASP A 398 -6.54 -18.33 38.29
CA ASP A 398 -7.58 -19.35 38.49
C ASP A 398 -8.58 -19.46 37.32
N GLY A 399 -8.09 -19.24 36.11
CA GLY A 399 -8.88 -19.24 34.88
C GLY A 399 -9.65 -17.96 34.60
N TRP A 400 -9.42 -16.90 35.38
CA TRP A 400 -10.07 -15.60 35.24
C TRP A 400 -9.14 -14.54 34.63
N GLY A 401 -9.70 -13.71 33.74
CA GLY A 401 -8.99 -12.56 33.16
C GLY A 401 -9.90 -11.75 32.23
N VAL A 402 -9.47 -10.55 31.87
CA VAL A 402 -10.21 -9.67 30.96
C VAL A 402 -9.27 -9.06 29.93
N GLY A 403 -9.54 -9.28 28.65
CA GLY A 403 -8.91 -8.62 27.51
C GLY A 403 -9.45 -7.19 27.30
N GLN A 404 -8.78 -6.41 26.46
CA GLN A 404 -9.05 -4.99 26.30
C GLN A 404 -9.80 -4.70 24.99
N TYR A 405 -10.69 -3.70 25.03
CA TYR A 405 -11.31 -3.10 23.86
C TYR A 405 -10.31 -2.23 23.09
N GLY A 406 -10.44 -2.14 21.76
CA GLY A 406 -9.63 -1.25 20.90
C GLY A 406 -8.17 -1.67 20.74
N GLU A 407 -7.80 -2.86 21.22
CA GLU A 407 -6.46 -3.40 21.17
C GLU A 407 -6.19 -4.06 19.79
N GLY A 408 -5.07 -3.68 19.17
CA GLY A 408 -4.59 -4.38 17.96
C GLY A 408 -4.00 -5.72 18.33
N ARG A 409 -4.50 -6.81 17.74
CA ARG A 409 -4.19 -8.19 18.14
C ARG A 409 -3.64 -9.01 16.99
N LEU A 410 -2.74 -9.94 17.33
CA LEU A 410 -2.32 -11.01 16.44
C LEU A 410 -3.45 -12.04 16.26
N SER A 411 -3.43 -12.71 15.10
CA SER A 411 -4.28 -13.87 14.83
C SER A 411 -3.41 -15.12 14.66
N ALA A 412 -3.92 -16.25 15.10
CA ALA A 412 -3.29 -17.54 14.84
C ALA A 412 -3.50 -17.99 13.38
N VAL A 413 -4.55 -17.50 12.75
CA VAL A 413 -4.92 -17.82 11.36
C VAL A 413 -5.22 -16.52 10.61
N GLY A 414 -4.38 -16.16 9.64
CA GLY A 414 -4.57 -14.96 8.82
C GLY A 414 -4.09 -13.66 9.47
N ASP A 415 -4.67 -12.56 9.04
CA ASP A 415 -4.38 -11.23 9.56
C ASP A 415 -5.05 -11.02 10.92
N GLY A 416 -4.38 -10.28 11.80
CA GLY A 416 -4.96 -9.77 13.03
C GLY A 416 -5.93 -8.62 12.77
N GLY A 417 -6.25 -7.88 13.81
CA GLY A 417 -7.15 -6.73 13.70
C GLY A 417 -7.33 -6.04 15.03
N VAL A 418 -8.11 -4.97 15.01
CA VAL A 418 -8.46 -4.21 16.23
C VAL A 418 -9.70 -4.82 16.87
N SER A 419 -9.66 -5.01 18.18
CA SER A 419 -10.77 -5.56 18.95
C SER A 419 -11.93 -4.57 19.05
N THR A 420 -13.12 -4.97 18.60
CA THR A 420 -14.36 -4.20 18.69
C THR A 420 -15.16 -4.45 19.96
N GLY A 421 -14.62 -5.27 20.87
CA GLY A 421 -15.23 -5.62 22.14
C GLY A 421 -14.20 -6.00 23.19
N ALA A 422 -14.64 -6.50 24.32
CA ALA A 422 -13.77 -7.08 25.34
C ALA A 422 -14.09 -8.56 25.52
N GLU A 423 -13.05 -9.36 25.66
CA GLU A 423 -13.17 -10.77 26.04
C GLU A 423 -12.99 -10.91 27.54
N PHE A 424 -13.73 -11.79 28.16
CA PHE A 424 -13.42 -12.24 29.51
C PHE A 424 -13.25 -13.75 29.54
N PHE A 425 -12.30 -14.18 30.33
CA PHE A 425 -11.99 -15.58 30.58
C PHE A 425 -12.51 -15.96 31.95
N ALA A 426 -13.19 -17.09 32.01
CA ALA A 426 -13.77 -17.64 33.24
C ALA A 426 -13.94 -19.16 33.08
N PRO A 427 -13.96 -19.93 34.17
CA PRO A 427 -14.24 -21.39 34.12
C PRO A 427 -15.54 -21.69 33.37
N ALA A 428 -15.53 -22.75 32.56
CA ALA A 428 -16.75 -23.21 31.88
C ALA A 428 -17.90 -23.43 32.85
N GLY A 429 -19.13 -23.14 32.41
CA GLY A 429 -20.31 -23.16 33.27
C GLY A 429 -20.51 -21.92 34.13
N THR A 430 -19.62 -20.91 34.06
CA THR A 430 -19.84 -19.63 34.78
C THR A 430 -21.06 -18.91 34.23
N PRO A 431 -22.05 -18.51 35.09
CA PRO A 431 -23.20 -17.78 34.62
C PRO A 431 -22.87 -16.39 34.07
N VAL A 432 -23.45 -16.07 32.94
CA VAL A 432 -23.38 -14.75 32.31
C VAL A 432 -24.75 -14.06 32.44
N LEU A 433 -24.74 -12.84 32.97
CA LEU A 433 -25.92 -12.12 33.40
C LEU A 433 -26.19 -10.91 32.52
N ALA A 434 -27.43 -10.51 32.37
CA ALA A 434 -27.81 -9.26 31.72
C ALA A 434 -27.32 -8.06 32.54
N PRO A 435 -26.45 -7.18 32.00
CA PRO A 435 -26.02 -6.00 32.74
C PRO A 435 -27.07 -4.91 32.85
N VAL A 436 -27.99 -4.88 31.89
CA VAL A 436 -29.10 -3.93 31.74
C VAL A 436 -30.38 -4.66 31.34
N ALA A 437 -31.50 -3.97 31.43
CA ALA A 437 -32.76 -4.47 30.88
C ALA A 437 -32.73 -4.39 29.33
N GLY A 438 -33.44 -5.31 28.69
CA GLY A 438 -33.60 -5.32 27.24
C GLY A 438 -34.32 -6.53 26.69
N SER A 439 -34.57 -6.57 25.39
CA SER A 439 -35.10 -7.74 24.70
C SER A 439 -33.98 -8.64 24.20
N VAL A 440 -34.12 -9.96 24.37
CA VAL A 440 -33.08 -10.94 24.04
C VAL A 440 -33.48 -11.77 22.83
N GLU A 441 -32.57 -11.84 21.86
CA GLU A 441 -32.68 -12.75 20.73
C GLU A 441 -31.36 -13.51 20.53
N GLN A 442 -31.42 -14.60 19.80
CA GLN A 442 -30.21 -15.33 19.37
C GLN A 442 -30.00 -15.11 17.89
N GLN A 443 -28.78 -14.67 17.53
CA GLN A 443 -28.33 -14.48 16.15
C GLN A 443 -27.13 -15.39 15.91
N GLY A 444 -27.34 -16.52 15.23
CA GLY A 444 -26.28 -17.55 15.09
C GLY A 444 -25.87 -18.11 16.46
N ASP A 445 -24.58 -18.02 16.74
CA ASP A 445 -23.98 -18.45 18.02
C ASP A 445 -23.98 -17.34 19.09
N ASP A 446 -24.41 -16.13 18.73
CA ASP A 446 -24.37 -14.96 19.61
C ASP A 446 -25.75 -14.69 20.25
N VAL A 447 -25.72 -14.18 21.46
CA VAL A 447 -26.86 -13.62 22.16
C VAL A 447 -26.86 -12.12 22.02
N VAL A 448 -27.92 -11.55 21.50
CA VAL A 448 -28.09 -10.12 21.31
C VAL A 448 -29.12 -9.57 22.26
N VAL A 449 -28.74 -8.60 23.07
CA VAL A 449 -29.65 -7.85 23.96
C VAL A 449 -29.84 -6.46 23.37
N THR A 450 -31.05 -6.19 22.86
CA THR A 450 -31.42 -4.83 22.42
C THR A 450 -31.76 -4.02 23.67
N VAL A 451 -30.94 -3.00 23.94
CA VAL A 451 -30.99 -2.21 25.16
C VAL A 451 -31.92 -1.01 24.99
N ASP A 452 -31.75 -0.28 23.92
CA ASP A 452 -32.57 0.90 23.53
C ASP A 452 -32.50 1.11 22.01
N ASP A 453 -33.00 2.24 21.53
CA ASP A 453 -32.97 2.60 20.10
C ASP A 453 -31.54 2.85 19.54
N THR A 454 -30.52 2.88 20.38
CA THR A 454 -29.13 3.16 19.99
C THR A 454 -28.22 1.95 20.22
N TRP A 455 -28.40 1.24 21.33
CA TRP A 455 -27.42 0.28 21.81
C TRP A 455 -27.90 -1.17 21.79
N ARG A 456 -27.03 -2.03 21.30
CA ARG A 456 -27.12 -3.49 21.46
C ARG A 456 -25.88 -4.01 22.15
N LEU A 457 -26.10 -5.01 23.02
CA LEU A 457 -25.05 -5.83 23.61
C LEU A 457 -25.04 -7.17 22.87
N VAL A 458 -23.93 -7.51 22.25
CA VAL A 458 -23.68 -8.79 21.59
C VAL A 458 -22.74 -9.61 22.47
N ILE A 459 -23.14 -10.86 22.78
CA ILE A 459 -22.38 -11.75 23.63
C ILE A 459 -22.17 -13.08 22.92
N GLY A 460 -20.91 -13.45 22.69
CA GLY A 460 -20.51 -14.73 22.11
C GLY A 460 -19.81 -15.63 23.13
N GLY A 461 -19.75 -16.93 22.83
CA GLY A 461 -19.07 -17.92 23.67
C GLY A 461 -19.93 -18.47 24.79
N LEU A 462 -21.25 -18.46 24.63
CA LEU A 462 -22.21 -18.98 25.62
C LEU A 462 -22.76 -20.36 25.21
N SER A 463 -23.08 -21.18 26.20
CA SER A 463 -23.95 -22.35 26.12
C SER A 463 -25.17 -22.15 27.04
N ASP A 464 -26.17 -23.07 26.94
CA ASP A 464 -27.41 -23.01 27.70
C ASP A 464 -28.12 -21.65 27.65
N VAL A 465 -28.16 -21.07 26.43
CA VAL A 465 -28.69 -19.74 26.18
C VAL A 465 -30.17 -19.64 26.42
N ILE A 466 -30.59 -18.59 27.14
CA ILE A 466 -31.99 -18.27 27.40
C ILE A 466 -32.44 -17.20 26.40
N VAL A 467 -33.35 -17.54 25.50
CA VAL A 467 -33.88 -16.64 24.46
C VAL A 467 -35.38 -16.37 24.68
N GLY A 468 -35.82 -15.22 24.18
CA GLY A 468 -37.21 -15.00 23.83
C GLY A 468 -38.06 -14.19 24.82
N SER A 469 -37.50 -13.28 25.63
CA SER A 469 -38.26 -12.33 26.41
C SER A 469 -37.48 -11.12 26.86
N GLU A 470 -38.16 -10.12 27.35
CA GLU A 470 -37.58 -9.03 28.11
C GLU A 470 -36.84 -9.57 29.33
N VAL A 471 -35.59 -9.11 29.50
CA VAL A 471 -34.75 -9.48 30.65
C VAL A 471 -34.56 -8.26 31.55
N ALA A 472 -34.53 -8.54 32.87
CA ALA A 472 -34.16 -7.55 33.86
C ALA A 472 -32.64 -7.65 34.15
N PRO A 473 -31.98 -6.60 34.65
CA PRO A 473 -30.59 -6.67 35.10
C PRO A 473 -30.39 -7.81 36.09
N GLY A 474 -29.29 -8.56 35.91
CA GLY A 474 -28.97 -9.75 36.74
C GLY A 474 -29.67 -11.05 36.29
N THR A 475 -30.51 -11.01 35.27
CA THR A 475 -31.07 -12.25 34.67
C THR A 475 -29.97 -13.04 33.97
N GLN A 476 -29.90 -14.34 34.17
CA GLN A 476 -28.94 -15.20 33.48
C GLN A 476 -29.29 -15.30 31.99
N LEU A 477 -28.33 -15.04 31.12
CA LEU A 477 -28.44 -15.15 29.68
C LEU A 477 -27.92 -16.49 29.14
N GLY A 478 -27.00 -17.10 29.85
CA GLY A 478 -26.36 -18.36 29.51
C GLY A 478 -25.22 -18.66 30.47
N VAL A 479 -24.38 -19.61 30.10
CA VAL A 479 -23.13 -19.91 30.84
C VAL A 479 -21.97 -19.92 29.88
N VAL A 480 -20.75 -19.64 30.38
CA VAL A 480 -19.52 -19.74 29.58
C VAL A 480 -19.38 -21.15 29.00
N ALA A 481 -19.23 -21.26 27.70
CA ALA A 481 -19.11 -22.54 27.03
C ALA A 481 -17.77 -23.24 27.35
N GLU A 482 -17.74 -24.56 27.16
CA GLU A 482 -16.50 -25.35 27.23
C GLU A 482 -15.60 -25.00 26.03
N GLY A 483 -14.28 -25.01 26.23
CA GLY A 483 -13.29 -24.72 25.19
C GLY A 483 -11.87 -24.82 25.71
N GLU A 484 -10.91 -24.62 24.81
CA GLU A 484 -9.48 -24.61 25.16
C GLU A 484 -9.14 -23.43 26.08
N LEU A 485 -9.75 -22.27 25.82
CA LEU A 485 -9.75 -21.08 26.67
C LEU A 485 -11.21 -20.67 26.94
N PRO A 486 -11.85 -21.23 28.02
CA PRO A 486 -13.21 -20.87 28.31
C PRO A 486 -13.37 -19.39 28.61
N GLY A 487 -14.34 -18.74 27.99
CA GLY A 487 -14.59 -17.31 28.10
C GLY A 487 -15.76 -16.87 27.24
N ALA A 488 -16.09 -15.61 27.32
CA ALA A 488 -17.08 -14.99 26.44
C ALA A 488 -16.60 -13.63 25.98
N ARG A 489 -17.17 -13.15 24.86
CA ARG A 489 -16.91 -11.83 24.31
C ARG A 489 -18.13 -10.95 24.47
N LEU A 490 -17.90 -9.69 24.77
CA LEU A 490 -18.91 -8.65 24.83
C LEU A 490 -18.59 -7.54 23.86
N GLN A 491 -19.59 -7.13 23.06
CA GLN A 491 -19.49 -5.98 22.17
C GLN A 491 -20.67 -5.04 22.43
N LEU A 492 -20.41 -3.77 22.66
CA LEU A 492 -21.45 -2.72 22.71
C LEU A 492 -21.49 -2.02 21.35
N VAL A 493 -22.56 -2.21 20.62
CA VAL A 493 -22.71 -1.77 19.24
C VAL A 493 -23.80 -0.69 19.17
N ALA A 494 -23.46 0.46 18.60
CA ALA A 494 -24.38 1.59 18.39
C ALA A 494 -25.03 1.60 16.99
N ASP A 495 -24.75 0.62 16.16
CA ASP A 495 -25.42 0.38 14.90
C ASP A 495 -26.09 -0.98 14.96
N TYR A 496 -27.42 -1.00 14.90
CA TYR A 496 -28.11 -2.27 15.08
C TYR A 496 -28.52 -3.01 13.82
N GLU A 497 -28.11 -2.57 12.69
CA GLU A 497 -28.24 -3.34 11.45
C GLU A 497 -27.08 -4.34 11.30
N HIS A 498 -25.93 -4.02 11.91
CA HIS A 498 -24.69 -4.79 11.75
C HIS A 498 -24.03 -5.12 13.08
N THR A 499 -23.51 -6.32 13.18
CA THR A 499 -22.65 -6.75 14.30
C THR A 499 -21.22 -6.96 13.76
N PRO A 500 -20.23 -6.21 14.26
CA PRO A 500 -18.86 -6.37 13.77
C PRO A 500 -18.26 -7.72 14.18
N PRO A 501 -17.37 -8.31 13.36
CA PRO A 501 -16.45 -9.33 13.85
C PRO A 501 -15.66 -8.82 15.07
N MET A 502 -15.17 -9.72 15.92
CA MET A 502 -14.39 -9.33 17.09
C MET A 502 -13.10 -8.61 16.75
N LEU A 503 -12.44 -9.02 15.67
CA LEU A 503 -11.27 -8.36 15.12
C LEU A 503 -11.60 -7.82 13.72
N VAL A 504 -11.31 -6.55 13.51
CA VAL A 504 -11.58 -5.84 12.24
C VAL A 504 -10.38 -4.97 11.85
N PRO A 505 -10.19 -4.68 10.57
CA PRO A 505 -9.26 -3.64 10.15
C PRO A 505 -9.65 -2.29 10.75
N ARG A 506 -8.69 -1.50 11.19
CA ARG A 506 -8.96 -0.14 11.74
C ARG A 506 -9.64 0.77 10.72
N SER A 507 -9.23 0.65 9.45
CA SER A 507 -9.83 1.40 8.33
C SER A 507 -11.32 1.18 8.15
N SER A 508 -11.86 0.05 8.66
CA SER A 508 -13.30 -0.22 8.60
C SER A 508 -14.16 0.74 9.45
N GLY A 509 -13.53 1.48 10.36
CA GLY A 509 -14.21 2.48 11.20
C GLY A 509 -15.13 1.93 12.28
N TRP A 510 -15.15 0.61 12.53
CA TRP A 510 -16.03 0.00 13.53
C TRP A 510 -15.88 0.58 14.94
N LEU A 511 -14.69 1.12 15.29
CA LEU A 511 -14.49 1.79 16.57
C LEU A 511 -15.35 3.05 16.75
N HIS A 512 -15.88 3.62 15.65
CA HIS A 512 -16.84 4.74 15.70
C HIS A 512 -18.29 4.27 15.90
N ALA A 513 -18.54 2.96 15.79
CA ALA A 513 -19.87 2.36 15.99
C ALA A 513 -19.92 1.40 17.20
N THR A 514 -18.82 1.24 17.95
CA THR A 514 -18.73 0.38 19.13
C THR A 514 -18.22 1.15 20.34
N ALA A 515 -18.48 0.67 21.54
CA ALA A 515 -18.00 1.24 22.79
C ALA A 515 -17.33 0.20 23.65
N ASP A 516 -16.43 0.64 24.52
CA ASP A 516 -15.76 -0.22 25.49
C ASP A 516 -16.79 -0.81 26.49
N PRO A 517 -16.97 -2.14 26.53
CA PRO A 517 -17.89 -2.78 27.47
C PRO A 517 -17.31 -2.99 28.86
N ALA A 518 -16.12 -2.47 29.17
CA ALA A 518 -15.43 -2.76 30.44
C ALA A 518 -16.27 -2.42 31.68
N GLU A 519 -17.05 -1.33 31.67
CA GLU A 519 -17.95 -0.95 32.77
C GLU A 519 -19.08 -1.96 32.98
N TRP A 520 -19.47 -2.70 31.94
CA TRP A 520 -20.50 -3.72 32.01
C TRP A 520 -19.97 -5.07 32.47
N LEU A 521 -18.66 -5.26 32.32
CA LEU A 521 -17.95 -6.46 32.75
C LEU A 521 -17.59 -6.42 34.23
N ALA A 522 -17.00 -5.30 34.70
CA ALA A 522 -16.40 -5.23 36.05
C ALA A 522 -16.94 -4.05 36.87
N PRO A 523 -17.11 -4.21 38.21
CA PRO A 523 -17.68 -3.19 39.08
C PRO A 523 -16.73 -1.99 39.38
N GLU A 524 -15.46 -2.08 39.01
CA GLU A 524 -14.51 -0.97 39.16
C GLU A 524 -14.06 -0.45 37.80
N PRO A 525 -14.09 0.88 37.57
CA PRO A 525 -13.68 1.41 36.29
C PRO A 525 -12.18 1.14 36.07
N ARG A 526 -11.85 0.39 35.03
CA ARG A 526 -10.49 0.33 34.47
C ARG A 526 -10.28 1.56 33.60
N PRO A 527 -9.06 2.11 33.57
CA PRO A 527 -8.79 3.17 32.59
C PRO A 527 -9.12 2.61 31.18
N ALA A 528 -10.14 3.18 30.56
CA ALA A 528 -10.45 2.89 29.19
C ALA A 528 -9.20 3.21 28.35
N ARG A 529 -8.68 2.24 27.61
CA ARG A 529 -7.67 2.54 26.59
C ARG A 529 -8.42 3.35 25.54
N VAL A 530 -8.05 4.63 25.38
CA VAL A 530 -8.60 5.44 24.30
C VAL A 530 -8.13 4.77 23.00
N PRO A 531 -9.03 4.33 22.12
CA PRO A 531 -8.63 3.80 20.82
C PRO A 531 -7.73 4.83 20.13
N GLU A 532 -6.61 4.39 19.60
CA GLU A 532 -5.77 5.28 18.78
C GLU A 532 -6.59 5.68 17.55
N PRO A 533 -6.52 6.97 17.15
CA PRO A 533 -7.24 7.44 15.96
C PRO A 533 -6.87 6.64 14.71
N SER A 534 -7.79 6.53 13.77
CA SER A 534 -7.57 5.84 12.48
C SER A 534 -6.40 6.42 11.67
N ASP A 535 -5.99 7.66 11.94
CA ASP A 535 -4.87 8.35 11.31
C ASP A 535 -3.55 8.29 12.11
N GLU A 536 -3.42 7.39 13.10
CA GLU A 536 -2.21 7.32 13.96
C GLU A 536 -0.92 7.08 13.15
N ALA A 537 -0.97 6.28 12.09
CA ALA A 537 0.19 6.10 11.22
C ALA A 537 0.60 7.42 10.53
N ALA A 538 -0.36 8.21 10.05
CA ALA A 538 -0.12 9.53 9.46
C ALA A 538 0.42 10.52 10.51
N ARG A 539 -0.12 10.51 11.72
CA ARG A 539 0.37 11.33 12.84
C ARG A 539 1.79 10.92 13.25
N LEU A 540 2.09 9.63 13.29
CA LEU A 540 3.43 9.14 13.57
C LEU A 540 4.42 9.61 12.50
N LEU A 541 4.03 9.54 11.22
CA LEU A 541 4.84 10.06 10.11
C LEU A 541 5.05 11.58 10.25
N GLN A 542 4.02 12.33 10.58
CA GLN A 542 4.13 13.77 10.83
C GLN A 542 5.11 14.07 11.99
N ARG A 543 4.99 13.36 13.12
CA ARG A 543 5.89 13.49 14.26
C ARG A 543 7.32 13.10 13.90
N ARG A 544 7.50 12.02 13.14
CA ARG A 544 8.79 11.59 12.59
C ARG A 544 9.43 12.72 11.78
N ASN A 545 8.68 13.30 10.83
CA ASN A 545 9.15 14.35 9.95
C ASN A 545 9.46 15.68 10.68
N ALA A 546 8.88 15.87 11.86
CA ALA A 546 9.16 17.04 12.72
C ALA A 546 10.48 16.93 13.49
N VAL A 547 10.98 15.71 13.76
CA VAL A 547 12.15 15.50 14.64
C VAL A 547 13.32 14.78 13.97
N LEU A 548 13.10 14.01 12.91
CA LEU A 548 14.17 13.36 12.16
C LEU A 548 14.60 14.19 10.95
N ALA A 549 15.87 14.09 10.60
CA ALA A 549 16.41 14.74 9.41
C ALA A 549 15.72 14.17 8.16
N ARG A 550 15.36 15.03 7.21
CA ARG A 550 14.72 14.62 5.95
C ARG A 550 15.59 13.66 5.12
N ALA A 551 16.91 13.69 5.30
CA ALA A 551 17.84 12.74 4.70
C ALA A 551 17.72 11.31 5.25
N GLN A 552 16.98 11.10 6.36
CA GLN A 552 16.61 9.77 6.82
C GLN A 552 15.28 9.38 6.17
N GLU A 553 15.33 8.95 4.93
CA GLU A 553 14.19 8.54 4.15
C GLU A 553 13.43 7.38 4.77
N HIS A 554 12.21 7.15 4.33
CA HIS A 554 11.39 6.00 4.65
C HIS A 554 10.92 5.35 3.35
N TYR A 555 10.63 4.06 3.42
CA TYR A 555 9.95 3.36 2.33
C TYR A 555 8.49 3.77 2.33
N TYR A 556 7.87 3.81 1.18
CA TYR A 556 6.45 4.05 0.97
C TYR A 556 5.98 5.48 1.29
N GLU A 557 4.97 5.93 0.58
CA GLU A 557 4.31 7.21 0.84
C GLU A 557 3.59 7.19 2.21
N GLU A 558 2.93 6.07 2.50
CA GLU A 558 2.26 5.80 3.77
C GLU A 558 2.86 4.52 4.42
N PRO A 559 3.98 4.65 5.16
CA PRO A 559 4.65 3.49 5.73
C PRO A 559 3.81 2.82 6.83
N PRO A 560 3.72 1.48 6.88
CA PRO A 560 3.05 0.78 7.95
C PRO A 560 3.78 0.99 9.28
N ARG A 561 3.05 1.09 10.38
CA ARG A 561 3.62 1.14 11.73
C ARG A 561 3.94 -0.28 12.20
N ILE A 562 5.17 -0.73 11.96
CA ILE A 562 5.62 -2.07 12.35
C ILE A 562 5.95 -2.10 13.84
N GLU A 563 5.38 -3.07 14.57
CA GLU A 563 5.56 -3.24 16.00
C GLU A 563 6.16 -4.60 16.39
N ARG A 564 6.03 -5.62 15.54
CA ARG A 564 6.55 -6.96 15.80
C ARG A 564 7.12 -7.60 14.53
N GLY A 565 8.08 -8.50 14.72
CA GLY A 565 8.57 -9.38 13.68
C GLY A 565 8.70 -10.81 14.18
N ARG A 566 8.52 -11.81 13.27
CA ARG A 566 8.76 -13.22 13.53
C ARG A 566 9.18 -13.94 12.26
N GLY A 567 10.35 -14.56 12.26
CA GLY A 567 10.86 -15.22 11.08
C GLY A 567 10.92 -14.26 9.89
N HIS A 568 10.25 -14.59 8.81
CA HIS A 568 10.16 -13.76 7.60
C HIS A 568 8.92 -12.85 7.57
N PHE A 569 8.20 -12.70 8.70
CA PHE A 569 7.02 -11.86 8.80
C PHE A 569 7.26 -10.61 9.65
N LEU A 570 6.67 -9.51 9.23
CA LEU A 570 6.48 -8.28 9.99
C LEU A 570 4.99 -8.13 10.33
N PHE A 571 4.70 -7.51 11.47
CA PHE A 571 3.33 -7.23 11.92
C PHE A 571 3.22 -5.77 12.29
N ASP A 572 2.18 -5.12 11.78
CA ASP A 572 1.90 -3.74 12.17
C ASP A 572 1.15 -3.66 13.50
N VAL A 573 0.88 -2.44 13.95
CA VAL A 573 0.22 -2.15 15.23
C VAL A 573 -1.18 -2.76 15.33
N ASP A 574 -1.85 -3.00 14.23
CA ASP A 574 -3.18 -3.62 14.15
C ASP A 574 -3.11 -5.15 14.01
N GLY A 575 -1.90 -5.72 13.91
CA GLY A 575 -1.68 -7.15 13.79
C GLY A 575 -1.70 -7.66 12.35
N ARG A 576 -1.80 -6.78 11.36
CA ARG A 576 -1.71 -7.18 9.96
C ARG A 576 -0.32 -7.71 9.65
N ARG A 577 -0.26 -8.82 8.95
CA ARG A 577 0.97 -9.53 8.60
C ARG A 577 1.48 -9.10 7.23
N TYR A 578 2.82 -8.97 7.14
CA TYR A 578 3.53 -8.70 5.89
C TYR A 578 4.65 -9.71 5.69
N VAL A 579 4.80 -10.24 4.48
CA VAL A 579 5.98 -11.00 4.07
C VAL A 579 7.11 -10.02 3.81
N ASP A 580 8.23 -10.18 4.51
CA ASP A 580 9.42 -9.33 4.39
C ASP A 580 10.36 -9.87 3.30
N MET A 581 10.39 -9.19 2.15
CA MET A 581 11.27 -9.55 1.03
C MET A 581 12.55 -8.71 0.97
N VAL A 582 12.80 -7.85 1.97
CA VAL A 582 13.83 -6.79 1.90
C VAL A 582 14.90 -6.88 2.97
N ASN A 583 14.54 -7.37 4.17
CA ASN A 583 15.36 -7.15 5.35
C ASN A 583 16.54 -8.12 5.47
N ASN A 584 17.64 -7.80 4.78
CA ASN A 584 18.87 -8.58 4.82
C ASN A 584 19.69 -8.42 6.11
N VAL A 585 19.27 -7.57 7.04
CA VAL A 585 19.94 -7.37 8.34
C VAL A 585 19.62 -8.53 9.28
N THR A 586 18.40 -9.03 9.29
CA THR A 586 17.95 -10.18 10.09
C THR A 586 18.01 -11.45 9.26
N ILE A 587 19.21 -11.98 9.06
CA ILE A 587 19.43 -13.11 8.16
C ILE A 587 18.69 -14.38 8.58
N LEU A 588 18.58 -14.63 9.90
CA LEU A 588 17.83 -15.75 10.48
C LEU A 588 16.32 -15.50 10.55
N GLY A 589 15.90 -14.26 10.27
CA GLY A 589 14.56 -13.78 10.54
C GLY A 589 14.44 -12.94 11.81
N HIS A 590 13.27 -12.28 11.91
CA HIS A 590 12.95 -11.40 13.02
C HIS A 590 12.76 -12.21 14.32
N SER A 591 13.17 -11.60 15.44
CA SER A 591 12.98 -12.17 16.79
C SER A 591 13.45 -13.60 16.93
N HIS A 592 14.61 -13.94 16.33
CA HIS A 592 15.13 -15.31 16.33
C HIS A 592 15.46 -15.77 17.74
N PRO A 593 14.89 -16.91 18.23
CA PRO A 593 14.99 -17.30 19.66
C PRO A 593 16.43 -17.54 20.12
N ALA A 594 17.30 -18.14 19.29
CA ALA A 594 18.68 -18.40 19.66
C ALA A 594 19.47 -17.11 19.89
N VAL A 595 19.22 -16.08 19.05
CA VAL A 595 19.86 -14.76 19.17
C VAL A 595 19.32 -14.00 20.40
N GLU A 596 17.99 -14.02 20.59
CA GLU A 596 17.34 -13.44 21.75
C GLU A 596 17.93 -14.03 23.07
N ALA A 597 17.95 -15.36 23.19
CA ALA A 597 18.47 -16.04 24.37
C ALA A 597 19.96 -15.73 24.63
N ALA A 598 20.79 -15.72 23.57
CA ALA A 598 22.21 -15.41 23.68
C ALA A 598 22.44 -13.96 24.14
N VAL A 599 21.74 -13.01 23.54
CA VAL A 599 21.80 -11.57 23.86
C VAL A 599 21.31 -11.31 25.27
N SER A 600 20.13 -11.80 25.64
CA SER A 600 19.53 -11.65 26.96
C SER A 600 20.40 -12.25 28.07
N ARG A 601 20.95 -13.45 27.83
CA ARG A 601 21.90 -14.07 28.75
C ARG A 601 23.15 -13.21 28.92
N GLN A 602 23.74 -12.74 27.82
CA GLN A 602 25.00 -11.98 27.86
C GLN A 602 24.82 -10.61 28.51
N LEU A 603 23.68 -9.94 28.30
CA LEU A 603 23.35 -8.66 28.96
C LEU A 603 23.28 -8.79 30.50
N ARG A 604 22.83 -9.94 31.01
CA ARG A 604 22.80 -10.20 32.49
C ARG A 604 24.20 -10.45 33.07
N LEU A 605 25.19 -10.78 32.23
CA LEU A 605 26.54 -11.07 32.68
C LEU A 605 27.47 -9.87 32.55
N LEU A 606 27.66 -9.41 31.32
CA LEU A 606 28.61 -8.34 31.03
C LEU A 606 28.37 -7.80 29.61
N ASN A 607 28.37 -6.48 29.48
CA ASN A 607 28.63 -5.83 28.19
C ASN A 607 29.67 -4.73 28.40
N THR A 608 30.80 -4.76 27.67
CA THR A 608 31.94 -3.86 27.82
C THR A 608 32.70 -3.72 26.49
N ASN A 609 33.79 -2.97 26.48
CA ASN A 609 34.62 -2.73 25.31
C ASN A 609 35.74 -3.76 25.16
N SER A 610 36.32 -3.82 23.94
CA SER A 610 37.33 -4.77 23.52
C SER A 610 38.72 -4.67 24.23
N ARG A 611 38.95 -3.70 25.14
CA ARG A 611 40.19 -3.57 25.91
C ARG A 611 40.25 -4.49 27.12
N PHE A 612 39.14 -5.15 27.46
CA PHE A 612 39.11 -6.20 28.47
C PHE A 612 39.22 -7.57 27.83
N HIS A 613 39.72 -8.57 28.54
CA HIS A 613 39.77 -9.95 28.09
C HIS A 613 38.50 -10.67 28.43
N TYR A 614 37.82 -11.20 27.42
CA TYR A 614 36.65 -12.06 27.55
C TYR A 614 36.58 -13.07 26.36
N GLY A 615 36.12 -14.30 26.64
CA GLY A 615 36.18 -15.41 25.71
C GLY A 615 35.44 -15.18 24.41
N ALA A 616 34.20 -14.61 24.50
CA ALA A 616 33.30 -14.47 23.34
C ALA A 616 33.94 -13.71 22.16
N MET A 617 34.82 -12.73 22.41
CA MET A 617 35.49 -11.99 21.35
C MET A 617 36.50 -12.88 20.61
N VAL A 618 37.26 -13.65 21.37
CA VAL A 618 38.26 -14.57 20.79
C VAL A 618 37.58 -15.71 20.04
N GLU A 619 36.61 -16.36 20.67
CA GLU A 619 35.84 -17.47 20.10
C GLU A 619 35.15 -17.08 18.79
N PHE A 620 34.49 -15.89 18.77
CA PHE A 620 33.88 -15.38 17.56
C PHE A 620 34.92 -15.13 16.46
N SER A 621 36.04 -14.49 16.80
CA SER A 621 37.14 -14.21 15.84
C SER A 621 37.75 -15.47 15.27
N GLU A 622 38.05 -16.48 16.12
CA GLU A 622 38.54 -17.78 15.69
C GLU A 622 37.53 -18.48 14.74
N ARG A 623 36.26 -18.46 15.07
CA ARG A 623 35.22 -19.07 14.25
C ARG A 623 35.06 -18.35 12.93
N LEU A 624 35.14 -17.01 12.93
CA LEU A 624 35.02 -16.20 11.73
C LEU A 624 36.18 -16.46 10.76
N THR A 625 37.42 -16.50 11.27
CA THR A 625 38.60 -16.80 10.46
C THR A 625 38.57 -18.23 9.91
N ALA A 626 38.03 -19.21 10.67
CA ALA A 626 37.85 -20.59 10.19
C ALA A 626 36.89 -20.73 9.02
N LEU A 627 36.01 -19.75 8.80
CA LEU A 627 35.11 -19.70 7.64
C LEU A 627 35.68 -18.99 6.42
N LEU A 628 36.91 -18.47 6.52
CA LEU A 628 37.58 -17.75 5.44
C LEU A 628 38.77 -18.57 4.92
N PRO A 629 39.15 -18.39 3.66
CA PRO A 629 40.32 -19.07 3.10
C PRO A 629 41.62 -18.48 3.66
N ASP A 630 42.69 -19.33 3.72
CA ASP A 630 44.06 -18.85 3.96
C ASP A 630 44.41 -17.78 2.89
N PRO A 631 45.13 -16.68 3.25
CA PRO A 631 45.78 -16.39 4.52
C PRO A 631 45.03 -15.42 5.42
N LEU A 632 43.68 -15.29 5.33
CA LEU A 632 42.84 -14.35 6.07
C LEU A 632 42.68 -14.82 7.54
N ASP A 633 43.56 -14.37 8.42
CA ASP A 633 43.70 -14.88 9.79
C ASP A 633 43.56 -13.83 10.92
N THR A 634 43.36 -12.56 10.58
CA THR A 634 43.40 -11.47 11.55
C THR A 634 42.16 -10.57 11.47
N VAL A 635 41.48 -10.38 12.61
CA VAL A 635 40.17 -9.73 12.70
C VAL A 635 40.22 -8.37 13.38
N PHE A 636 39.58 -7.38 12.82
CA PHE A 636 39.16 -6.14 13.49
C PHE A 636 37.64 -6.14 13.67
N LEU A 637 37.17 -5.98 14.89
CA LEU A 637 35.75 -5.93 15.19
C LEU A 637 35.24 -4.49 15.29
N VAL A 638 34.17 -4.20 14.60
CA VAL A 638 33.49 -2.91 14.50
C VAL A 638 31.98 -3.09 14.70
N SER A 639 31.16 -2.04 14.49
CA SER A 639 29.72 -2.12 14.70
C SER A 639 28.91 -2.00 13.41
N THR A 640 29.47 -1.44 12.35
CA THR A 640 28.76 -1.15 11.07
C THR A 640 29.62 -1.43 9.85
N GLY A 641 28.99 -1.59 8.68
CA GLY A 641 29.70 -1.73 7.41
C GLY A 641 30.51 -0.48 7.03
N SER A 642 30.02 0.71 7.33
CA SER A 642 30.76 1.95 7.10
C SER A 642 32.05 2.00 7.94
N GLU A 643 32.00 1.58 9.21
CA GLU A 643 33.23 1.45 10.02
C GLU A 643 34.15 0.38 9.46
N ALA A 644 33.62 -0.77 9.01
CA ALA A 644 34.42 -1.84 8.41
C ALA A 644 35.18 -1.36 7.19
N ASN A 645 34.49 -0.73 6.26
CA ASN A 645 35.12 -0.18 5.04
C ASN A 645 36.10 0.98 5.35
N GLU A 646 35.84 1.80 6.37
CA GLU A 646 36.77 2.84 6.82
C GLU A 646 38.06 2.23 7.37
N VAL A 647 37.97 1.12 8.14
CA VAL A 647 39.16 0.37 8.59
C VAL A 647 39.90 -0.24 7.42
N ALA A 648 39.20 -0.80 6.43
CA ALA A 648 39.80 -1.36 5.21
C ALA A 648 40.60 -0.29 4.43
N LEU A 649 40.06 0.92 4.26
CA LEU A 649 40.78 2.05 3.64
C LEU A 649 42.05 2.42 4.42
N ARG A 650 42.00 2.41 5.75
CA ARG A 650 43.19 2.66 6.57
C ARG A 650 44.23 1.58 6.45
N LEU A 651 43.81 0.29 6.40
CA LEU A 651 44.70 -0.84 6.18
C LEU A 651 45.41 -0.76 4.83
N VAL A 652 44.66 -0.43 3.77
CA VAL A 652 45.24 -0.21 2.42
C VAL A 652 46.32 0.87 2.48
N ARG A 653 46.02 2.03 3.06
CA ARG A 653 46.98 3.12 3.16
C ARG A 653 48.23 2.73 3.97
N ALA A 654 48.02 2.11 5.12
CA ALA A 654 49.15 1.70 5.97
C ALA A 654 50.05 0.66 5.30
N ALA A 655 49.48 -0.28 4.57
CA ALA A 655 50.25 -1.35 3.92
C ALA A 655 50.92 -0.92 2.62
N THR A 656 50.27 -0.06 1.81
CA THR A 656 50.78 0.34 0.50
C THR A 656 51.45 1.69 0.46
N GLY A 657 51.18 2.56 1.45
CA GLY A 657 51.60 3.96 1.45
C GLY A 657 50.83 4.85 0.46
N SER A 658 49.88 4.31 -0.29
CA SER A 658 49.07 5.05 -1.28
C SER A 658 47.65 5.26 -0.82
N HIS A 659 47.08 6.42 -1.17
CA HIS A 659 45.67 6.73 -0.91
C HIS A 659 44.76 6.42 -2.11
N ASN A 660 45.32 6.12 -3.29
CA ASN A 660 44.55 5.98 -4.51
C ASN A 660 43.72 4.69 -4.48
N MET A 661 42.40 4.86 -4.48
CA MET A 661 41.43 3.76 -4.49
C MET A 661 40.71 3.66 -5.82
N LEU A 662 40.64 2.47 -6.34
CA LEU A 662 39.72 2.15 -7.44
C LEU A 662 38.38 1.73 -6.84
N ALA A 663 37.30 2.35 -7.27
CA ALA A 663 35.94 2.05 -6.88
C ALA A 663 35.08 1.81 -8.12
N VAL A 664 34.15 0.89 -8.03
CA VAL A 664 33.27 0.54 -9.14
C VAL A 664 32.10 1.50 -9.22
N ARG A 665 31.68 1.86 -10.44
CA ARG A 665 30.50 2.71 -10.67
C ARG A 665 29.23 2.07 -10.10
N SER A 666 28.36 2.88 -9.53
CA SER A 666 27.07 2.46 -8.92
C SER A 666 27.21 1.59 -7.67
N ALA A 667 28.38 1.57 -7.00
CA ALA A 667 28.63 0.86 -5.76
C ALA A 667 28.29 1.71 -4.52
N TYR A 668 28.00 1.06 -3.38
CA TYR A 668 27.78 1.68 -2.10
C TYR A 668 28.58 0.98 -1.00
N HIS A 669 29.41 1.73 -0.27
CA HIS A 669 30.32 1.18 0.74
C HIS A 669 30.18 1.88 2.11
N GLY A 670 29.25 2.82 2.24
CA GLY A 670 28.96 3.50 3.51
C GLY A 670 28.84 5.02 3.36
N TRP A 671 28.61 5.69 4.49
CA TRP A 671 28.25 7.11 4.55
C TRP A 671 29.26 7.98 5.34
N THR A 672 30.35 7.41 5.87
CA THR A 672 31.44 8.20 6.44
C THR A 672 32.21 8.93 5.34
N THR A 673 32.96 9.99 5.67
CA THR A 673 33.67 10.79 4.66
C THR A 673 34.53 9.93 3.72
N GLY A 674 35.22 8.91 4.25
CA GLY A 674 36.06 8.04 3.42
C GLY A 674 35.25 7.02 2.60
N THR A 675 34.24 6.43 3.22
CA THR A 675 33.40 5.43 2.53
C THR A 675 32.40 6.06 1.58
N ASP A 676 31.88 7.26 1.84
CA ASP A 676 31.07 8.03 0.90
C ASP A 676 31.89 8.43 -0.34
N ALA A 677 33.17 8.77 -0.14
CA ALA A 677 34.07 9.13 -1.26
C ALA A 677 34.24 7.98 -2.26
N ILE A 678 34.24 6.71 -1.80
CA ILE A 678 34.34 5.51 -2.65
C ILE A 678 32.96 4.93 -3.02
N SER A 679 31.88 5.41 -2.43
CA SER A 679 30.51 5.10 -2.86
C SER A 679 30.16 5.93 -4.08
N THR A 680 29.77 5.27 -5.16
CA THR A 680 29.63 5.89 -6.48
C THR A 680 28.19 5.92 -6.99
N SER A 681 27.26 5.36 -6.22
CA SER A 681 25.82 5.38 -6.48
C SER A 681 25.30 6.82 -6.47
N ILE A 682 24.60 7.20 -7.54
CA ILE A 682 23.95 8.51 -7.66
C ILE A 682 22.59 8.56 -6.98
N ALA A 683 21.97 7.41 -6.72
CA ALA A 683 20.74 7.33 -5.94
C ALA A 683 21.00 7.65 -4.47
N ASP A 684 22.11 7.12 -3.90
CA ASP A 684 22.46 7.38 -2.49
C ASP A 684 23.13 8.75 -2.29
N ASN A 685 23.95 9.19 -3.26
CA ASN A 685 24.60 10.50 -3.24
C ASN A 685 24.57 11.16 -4.63
N PRO A 686 23.54 11.94 -4.97
CA PRO A 686 23.45 12.63 -6.24
C PRO A 686 24.62 13.60 -6.52
N GLY A 687 25.26 14.09 -5.46
CA GLY A 687 26.42 14.97 -5.51
C GLY A 687 27.77 14.27 -5.67
N ALA A 688 27.81 12.91 -5.60
CA ALA A 688 29.04 12.12 -5.58
C ALA A 688 30.02 12.42 -6.71
N ALA A 689 29.51 12.68 -7.92
CA ALA A 689 30.36 13.00 -9.07
C ALA A 689 31.13 14.34 -8.93
N SER A 690 30.52 15.34 -8.26
CA SER A 690 31.08 16.69 -8.09
C SER A 690 31.94 16.84 -6.84
N SER A 691 31.66 16.04 -5.79
CA SER A 691 32.35 16.12 -4.50
C SER A 691 33.50 15.12 -4.35
N ARG A 692 33.70 14.25 -5.34
CA ARG A 692 34.68 13.14 -5.27
C ARG A 692 36.09 13.64 -5.16
N PRO A 693 36.87 13.15 -4.19
CA PRO A 693 38.29 13.53 -4.07
C PRO A 693 39.14 12.87 -5.15
N SER A 694 40.29 13.51 -5.47
CA SER A 694 41.19 13.09 -6.55
C SER A 694 41.86 11.73 -6.32
N TRP A 695 41.79 11.16 -5.11
CA TRP A 695 42.35 9.84 -4.81
C TRP A 695 41.36 8.69 -5.11
N VAL A 696 40.15 8.98 -5.54
CA VAL A 696 39.16 7.96 -5.95
C VAL A 696 39.08 7.90 -7.47
N HIS A 697 39.36 6.73 -8.00
CA HIS A 697 39.38 6.45 -9.44
C HIS A 697 38.26 5.46 -9.74
N ILE A 698 37.33 5.86 -10.62
CA ILE A 698 36.16 5.02 -10.96
C ILE A 698 36.53 4.09 -12.11
N VAL A 699 36.17 2.84 -11.95
CA VAL A 699 36.10 1.84 -13.01
C VAL A 699 34.66 1.54 -13.38
N GLU A 700 34.44 1.10 -14.62
CA GLU A 700 33.10 0.83 -15.14
C GLU A 700 32.41 -0.33 -14.38
N SER A 701 31.10 -0.21 -14.19
CA SER A 701 30.28 -1.25 -13.56
C SER A 701 30.30 -2.50 -14.43
N PRO A 702 30.73 -3.66 -13.93
CA PRO A 702 30.72 -4.92 -14.67
C PRO A 702 29.32 -5.52 -14.77
N ASN A 703 28.39 -4.77 -15.37
CA ASN A 703 27.01 -5.15 -15.54
C ASN A 703 26.77 -5.73 -16.95
N PRO A 704 26.61 -7.07 -17.09
CA PRO A 704 26.42 -7.70 -18.39
C PRO A 704 25.06 -7.43 -19.02
N TYR A 705 24.09 -6.88 -18.28
CA TYR A 705 22.76 -6.54 -18.79
C TYR A 705 22.72 -5.11 -19.37
N ARG A 706 23.08 -4.10 -18.57
CA ARG A 706 23.05 -2.68 -18.97
C ARG A 706 24.34 -2.17 -19.55
N GLY A 707 25.45 -2.73 -19.12
CA GLY A 707 26.77 -2.22 -19.43
C GLY A 707 27.20 -2.44 -20.90
N PRO A 708 28.32 -1.85 -21.29
CA PRO A 708 28.79 -1.85 -22.67
C PRO A 708 29.33 -3.20 -23.13
N PHE A 709 29.74 -4.08 -22.19
CA PHE A 709 30.35 -5.37 -22.53
C PHE A 709 29.43 -6.53 -22.11
N LYS A 710 29.09 -7.37 -23.07
CA LYS A 710 28.22 -8.54 -22.92
C LYS A 710 28.90 -9.78 -23.49
N GLY A 711 28.40 -10.95 -23.09
CA GLY A 711 28.91 -12.24 -23.58
C GLY A 711 30.06 -12.81 -22.76
N PRO A 712 30.68 -13.92 -23.20
CA PRO A 712 31.65 -14.70 -22.41
C PRO A 712 32.96 -13.99 -22.08
N ASP A 713 33.36 -13.00 -22.87
CA ASP A 713 34.57 -12.19 -22.69
C ASP A 713 34.30 -10.89 -21.89
N ALA A 714 33.09 -10.68 -21.41
CA ALA A 714 32.75 -9.46 -20.71
C ALA A 714 33.61 -9.22 -19.45
N GLY A 715 33.90 -10.28 -18.67
CA GLY A 715 34.74 -10.17 -17.48
C GLY A 715 36.13 -9.59 -17.77
N GLU A 716 36.79 -10.10 -18.78
CA GLU A 716 38.13 -9.64 -19.20
C GLU A 716 38.08 -8.18 -19.71
N ARG A 717 37.04 -7.84 -20.49
CA ARG A 717 36.86 -6.47 -21.05
C ARG A 717 36.57 -5.43 -19.97
N TYR A 718 35.83 -5.80 -18.91
CA TYR A 718 35.67 -4.91 -17.76
C TYR A 718 36.96 -4.79 -16.95
N ALA A 719 37.72 -5.87 -16.83
CA ALA A 719 39.03 -5.85 -16.18
C ALA A 719 40.06 -5.00 -16.94
N ASP A 720 39.93 -4.85 -18.26
CA ASP A 720 40.77 -3.92 -19.06
C ASP A 720 40.62 -2.48 -18.60
N ASP A 721 39.42 -2.06 -18.15
CA ASP A 721 39.21 -0.73 -17.59
C ASP A 721 39.97 -0.57 -16.25
N VAL A 722 39.96 -1.61 -15.41
CA VAL A 722 40.80 -1.65 -14.19
C VAL A 722 42.27 -1.53 -14.55
N ARG A 723 42.79 -2.30 -15.56
CA ARG A 723 44.17 -2.22 -16.04
C ARG A 723 44.52 -0.83 -16.57
N ARG A 724 43.63 -0.20 -17.28
CA ARG A 724 43.78 1.17 -17.77
C ARG A 724 44.03 2.14 -16.60
N VAL A 725 43.17 2.14 -15.59
CA VAL A 725 43.30 3.02 -14.41
C VAL A 725 44.60 2.73 -13.65
N VAL A 726 44.91 1.46 -13.43
CA VAL A 726 46.18 1.03 -12.79
C VAL A 726 47.40 1.51 -13.57
N THR A 727 47.34 1.44 -14.90
CA THR A 727 48.46 1.93 -15.78
C THR A 727 48.62 3.46 -15.70
N GLU A 728 47.49 4.18 -15.68
CA GLU A 728 47.49 5.65 -15.55
C GLU A 728 48.09 6.13 -14.21
N LEU A 729 47.81 5.39 -13.12
CA LEU A 729 48.37 5.67 -11.80
C LEU A 729 49.89 5.32 -11.73
N GLY A 730 50.29 4.25 -12.38
CA GLY A 730 51.62 3.68 -12.33
C GLY A 730 51.88 2.80 -11.09
N ALA A 731 52.83 1.88 -11.26
CA ALA A 731 53.21 0.94 -10.21
C ALA A 731 53.66 1.65 -8.93
N GLY A 732 53.19 1.15 -7.77
CA GLY A 732 53.49 1.74 -6.45
C GLY A 732 52.61 2.94 -6.07
N ASN A 733 51.76 3.43 -6.97
CA ASN A 733 50.79 4.51 -6.67
C ASN A 733 49.38 3.97 -6.50
N VAL A 734 49.12 2.70 -6.75
CA VAL A 734 47.83 2.06 -6.52
C VAL A 734 47.73 1.68 -5.05
N GLY A 735 46.73 2.19 -4.33
CA GLY A 735 46.46 1.81 -2.95
C GLY A 735 45.62 0.53 -2.93
N GLY A 736 44.45 0.56 -3.52
CA GLY A 736 43.59 -0.61 -3.55
C GLY A 736 42.42 -0.51 -4.50
N PHE A 737 41.71 -1.63 -4.59
CA PHE A 737 40.47 -1.81 -5.32
C PHE A 737 39.40 -2.35 -4.37
N ILE A 738 38.21 -1.75 -4.34
CA ILE A 738 37.07 -2.21 -3.55
C ILE A 738 35.92 -2.58 -4.49
N ALA A 739 35.32 -3.73 -4.25
CA ALA A 739 34.14 -4.19 -4.98
C ALA A 739 33.18 -4.99 -4.09
N GLU A 740 31.88 -4.84 -4.33
CA GLU A 740 30.89 -5.80 -3.88
C GLU A 740 30.99 -7.06 -4.78
N PRO A 741 31.15 -8.28 -4.26
CA PRO A 741 31.27 -9.50 -5.10
C PRO A 741 30.02 -9.84 -5.89
N VAL A 742 28.85 -9.33 -5.45
CA VAL A 742 27.62 -9.18 -6.20
C VAL A 742 27.16 -7.76 -6.01
N TYR A 743 26.87 -7.05 -7.11
CA TYR A 743 26.46 -5.65 -7.03
C TYR A 743 25.11 -5.49 -6.37
N GLY A 744 25.16 -5.30 -5.07
CA GLY A 744 23.98 -5.19 -4.23
C GLY A 744 23.16 -3.96 -4.47
N ASN A 745 23.84 -2.83 -4.55
CA ASN A 745 23.19 -1.55 -4.76
C ASN A 745 22.64 -1.40 -6.18
N ALA A 746 23.29 -2.03 -7.16
CA ALA A 746 22.80 -2.10 -8.54
C ALA A 746 21.68 -3.14 -8.75
N GLY A 747 21.20 -3.79 -7.69
CA GLY A 747 20.09 -4.74 -7.76
C GLY A 747 20.47 -6.22 -7.80
N GLY A 748 21.61 -6.59 -7.22
CA GLY A 748 22.04 -7.98 -7.16
C GLY A 748 22.69 -8.49 -8.46
N VAL A 749 23.30 -7.60 -9.21
CA VAL A 749 23.94 -7.95 -10.49
C VAL A 749 25.14 -8.84 -10.26
N LEU A 750 25.14 -10.02 -10.88
CA LEU A 750 26.28 -10.94 -10.86
C LEU A 750 27.42 -10.40 -11.71
N LEU A 751 28.62 -10.54 -11.18
CA LEU A 751 29.83 -10.19 -11.93
C LEU A 751 30.06 -11.17 -13.09
N PRO A 752 30.50 -10.69 -14.25
CA PRO A 752 30.92 -11.57 -15.33
C PRO A 752 32.08 -12.48 -14.90
N ASP A 753 32.07 -13.71 -15.39
CA ASP A 753 33.08 -14.72 -15.05
C ASP A 753 34.50 -14.19 -15.26
N GLY A 754 35.36 -14.41 -14.26
CA GLY A 754 36.76 -14.06 -14.28
C GLY A 754 37.10 -12.61 -14.04
N TYR A 755 36.10 -11.72 -13.90
CA TYR A 755 36.30 -10.29 -13.70
C TYR A 755 37.14 -9.97 -12.46
N LEU A 756 36.73 -10.47 -11.27
CA LEU A 756 37.49 -10.19 -10.05
C LEU A 756 38.89 -10.76 -10.08
N ARG A 757 39.06 -11.92 -10.67
CA ARG A 757 40.39 -12.49 -10.80
C ARG A 757 41.33 -11.58 -11.60
N ALA A 758 40.93 -11.19 -12.79
CA ALA A 758 41.70 -10.31 -13.66
C ALA A 758 41.91 -8.91 -13.07
N ALA A 759 40.93 -8.38 -12.36
CA ALA A 759 41.05 -7.10 -11.67
C ALA A 759 42.01 -7.17 -10.48
N TYR A 760 41.92 -8.24 -9.67
CA TYR A 760 42.80 -8.44 -8.51
C TYR A 760 44.25 -8.62 -8.94
N ASP A 761 44.49 -9.42 -9.99
CA ASP A 761 45.85 -9.61 -10.56
C ASP A 761 46.44 -8.25 -10.99
N ALA A 762 45.68 -7.43 -11.74
CA ALA A 762 46.14 -6.13 -12.19
C ALA A 762 46.48 -5.16 -11.03
N VAL A 763 45.65 -5.13 -10.00
CA VAL A 763 45.86 -4.27 -8.82
C VAL A 763 47.06 -4.74 -8.00
N ARG A 764 47.19 -6.06 -7.75
CA ARG A 764 48.30 -6.65 -7.01
C ARG A 764 49.63 -6.51 -7.73
N ASP A 765 49.67 -6.68 -9.06
CA ASP A 765 50.87 -6.46 -9.87
C ASP A 765 51.40 -5.01 -9.78
N ALA A 766 50.49 -4.08 -9.49
CA ALA A 766 50.86 -2.67 -9.27
C ALA A 766 51.18 -2.33 -7.78
N GLY A 767 51.08 -3.32 -6.88
CA GLY A 767 51.38 -3.15 -5.46
C GLY A 767 50.19 -2.75 -4.59
N GLY A 768 48.97 -2.75 -5.15
CA GLY A 768 47.73 -2.44 -4.43
C GLY A 768 47.11 -3.66 -3.77
N LEU A 769 46.08 -3.43 -2.93
CA LEU A 769 45.33 -4.46 -2.22
C LEU A 769 43.87 -4.53 -2.69
N CYS A 770 43.25 -5.69 -2.60
CA CYS A 770 41.91 -5.97 -3.03
C CYS A 770 40.96 -6.17 -1.84
N ILE A 771 39.88 -5.38 -1.78
CA ILE A 771 38.85 -5.44 -0.74
C ILE A 771 37.59 -6.06 -1.32
N ALA A 772 37.11 -7.14 -0.69
CA ALA A 772 35.78 -7.66 -0.93
C ALA A 772 34.80 -7.11 0.12
N ASP A 773 33.80 -6.34 -0.34
CA ASP A 773 32.71 -5.84 0.51
C ASP A 773 31.57 -6.89 0.57
N GLU A 774 31.60 -7.72 1.60
CA GLU A 774 30.64 -8.81 1.88
C GLU A 774 29.45 -8.32 2.75
N VAL A 775 29.36 -7.05 3.03
CA VAL A 775 28.34 -6.47 3.94
C VAL A 775 26.91 -6.86 3.57
N GLN A 776 26.62 -7.05 2.29
CA GLN A 776 25.29 -7.44 1.82
C GLN A 776 25.20 -8.88 1.32
N VAL A 777 26.31 -9.52 0.99
CA VAL A 777 26.38 -10.73 0.18
C VAL A 777 26.70 -11.97 0.99
N GLY A 778 27.57 -11.87 1.99
CA GLY A 778 28.07 -12.99 2.77
C GLY A 778 27.04 -13.75 3.62
N TYR A 779 27.53 -14.69 4.38
CA TYR A 779 26.78 -15.57 5.30
C TYR A 779 25.79 -16.51 4.59
N GLY A 780 26.17 -17.05 3.44
CA GLY A 780 25.41 -18.09 2.73
C GLY A 780 24.16 -17.60 2.00
N ARG A 781 23.93 -16.29 1.91
CA ARG A 781 22.77 -15.70 1.21
C ARG A 781 22.72 -16.09 -0.27
N LEU A 782 23.85 -16.30 -0.91
CA LEU A 782 23.93 -16.75 -2.31
C LEU A 782 23.58 -18.23 -2.50
N GLY A 783 23.40 -18.98 -1.43
CA GLY A 783 23.11 -20.40 -1.48
C GLY A 783 24.35 -21.28 -1.69
N ASP A 784 24.79 -21.41 -2.91
CA ASP A 784 25.96 -22.28 -3.23
C ASP A 784 27.28 -21.75 -2.63
N TYR A 785 27.37 -20.48 -2.32
CA TYR A 785 28.55 -19.80 -1.81
C TYR A 785 28.29 -19.17 -0.44
N PHE A 786 29.20 -19.40 0.52
CA PHE A 786 29.11 -18.77 1.84
C PHE A 786 29.53 -17.29 1.78
N TRP A 787 30.63 -17.04 1.05
CA TRP A 787 31.11 -15.69 0.73
C TRP A 787 30.87 -15.39 -0.77
N GLY A 788 30.57 -14.14 -1.08
CA GLY A 788 30.30 -13.73 -2.46
C GLY A 788 31.49 -13.84 -3.38
N PHE A 789 32.71 -13.60 -2.89
CA PHE A 789 33.92 -13.68 -3.70
C PHE A 789 34.25 -15.14 -4.13
N ASP A 790 33.74 -16.16 -3.45
CA ASP A 790 33.94 -17.56 -3.80
C ASP A 790 33.40 -17.86 -5.21
N GLN A 791 32.35 -17.19 -5.65
CA GLN A 791 31.78 -17.37 -6.99
C GLN A 791 32.75 -17.00 -8.13
N GLN A 792 33.75 -16.17 -7.85
CA GLN A 792 34.79 -15.73 -8.81
C GLN A 792 36.10 -16.51 -8.60
N ASP A 793 36.11 -17.46 -7.67
CA ASP A 793 37.27 -18.29 -7.32
C ASP A 793 38.52 -17.42 -7.05
N VAL A 794 38.35 -16.40 -6.17
CA VAL A 794 39.39 -15.48 -5.74
C VAL A 794 39.48 -15.39 -4.22
N VAL A 795 40.66 -15.02 -3.71
CA VAL A 795 40.83 -14.67 -2.29
C VAL A 795 41.21 -13.17 -2.22
N PRO A 796 40.39 -12.32 -1.59
CA PRO A 796 40.76 -10.93 -1.39
C PRO A 796 41.86 -10.75 -0.34
N ASP A 797 42.46 -9.56 -0.27
CA ASP A 797 43.42 -9.20 0.77
C ASP A 797 42.73 -8.73 2.06
N ILE A 798 41.53 -8.18 1.90
CA ILE A 798 40.71 -7.65 2.99
C ILE A 798 39.26 -8.00 2.70
N VAL A 799 38.54 -8.52 3.70
CA VAL A 799 37.11 -8.79 3.66
C VAL A 799 36.41 -7.90 4.68
N THR A 800 35.36 -7.20 4.28
CA THR A 800 34.52 -6.42 5.18
C THR A 800 33.11 -7.01 5.30
N MET A 801 32.53 -7.03 6.48
CA MET A 801 31.22 -7.60 6.76
C MET A 801 30.49 -6.85 7.88
N ALA A 802 29.15 -6.88 7.84
CA ALA A 802 28.28 -6.31 8.86
C ALA A 802 26.84 -6.88 8.73
N LYS A 803 25.81 -6.03 8.91
CA LYS A 803 24.38 -6.35 8.74
C LYS A 803 23.98 -7.69 9.36
N CYS A 804 24.01 -8.76 8.53
CA CYS A 804 23.59 -10.10 8.92
C CYS A 804 24.45 -10.74 10.03
N THR A 805 25.67 -10.26 10.26
CA THR A 805 26.62 -10.82 11.23
C THR A 805 26.01 -10.99 12.62
N GLY A 806 25.20 -10.02 13.09
CA GLY A 806 24.57 -10.05 14.41
C GLY A 806 23.05 -10.25 14.37
N ASN A 807 22.47 -10.60 13.25
CA ASN A 807 21.01 -10.74 13.07
C ASN A 807 20.19 -9.56 13.63
N GLY A 808 20.59 -8.33 13.29
CA GLY A 808 19.96 -7.09 13.79
C GLY A 808 20.71 -6.44 14.94
N ILE A 809 21.55 -7.15 15.67
CA ILE A 809 22.47 -6.56 16.65
C ILE A 809 23.67 -5.96 15.89
N PRO A 810 24.07 -4.72 16.21
CA PRO A 810 25.19 -4.05 15.53
C PRO A 810 26.52 -4.80 15.73
N VAL A 811 26.95 -5.51 14.69
CA VAL A 811 28.24 -6.22 14.60
C VAL A 811 28.78 -6.08 13.19
N GLY A 812 30.02 -5.70 13.08
CA GLY A 812 30.80 -5.70 11.85
C GLY A 812 32.20 -6.23 12.09
N ALA A 813 32.85 -6.66 11.04
CA ALA A 813 34.23 -7.13 11.10
C ALA A 813 34.98 -6.79 9.81
N VAL A 814 36.30 -6.69 9.97
CA VAL A 814 37.26 -6.68 8.87
C VAL A 814 38.22 -7.82 9.11
N VAL A 815 38.41 -8.66 8.10
CA VAL A 815 39.38 -9.76 8.18
C VAL A 815 40.45 -9.57 7.11
N THR A 816 41.71 -9.76 7.50
CA THR A 816 42.86 -9.57 6.63
C THR A 816 44.00 -10.50 7.08
N THR A 817 45.13 -10.35 6.45
CA THR A 817 46.37 -11.09 6.87
C THR A 817 47.05 -10.39 8.04
N ARG A 818 47.79 -11.14 8.84
CA ARG A 818 48.63 -10.62 9.93
C ARG A 818 49.57 -9.52 9.46
N ASP A 819 50.23 -9.72 8.31
CA ASP A 819 51.21 -8.77 7.79
C ASP A 819 50.55 -7.42 7.44
N ILE A 820 49.36 -7.40 6.85
CA ILE A 820 48.63 -6.19 6.54
C ILE A 820 48.13 -5.49 7.82
N ALA A 821 47.62 -6.28 8.78
CA ALA A 821 47.13 -5.77 10.06
C ALA A 821 48.23 -5.10 10.87
N ASP A 822 49.44 -5.66 10.90
CA ASP A 822 50.61 -5.17 11.62
C ASP A 822 51.11 -3.83 11.06
N ARG A 823 50.90 -3.56 9.75
CA ARG A 823 51.23 -2.22 9.19
C ARG A 823 50.39 -1.10 9.78
N LEU A 824 49.14 -1.35 10.11
CA LEU A 824 48.31 -0.34 10.78
C LEU A 824 48.87 0.01 12.19
N LEU A 825 49.52 -0.93 12.87
CA LEU A 825 50.12 -0.69 14.17
C LEU A 825 51.23 0.40 14.12
N GLU A 826 51.92 0.54 13.00
CA GLU A 826 52.92 1.58 12.79
C GLU A 826 52.29 2.99 12.74
N GLU A 827 51.01 3.11 12.38
CA GLU A 827 50.27 4.39 12.38
C GLU A 827 49.63 4.68 13.75
N GLY A 828 49.41 3.67 14.61
CA GLY A 828 48.80 3.80 15.93
C GLY A 828 47.88 2.65 16.31
N SER A 829 47.24 2.78 17.47
CA SER A 829 46.30 1.75 17.94
C SER A 829 44.91 1.89 17.34
N PHE A 830 44.26 0.76 17.09
CA PHE A 830 42.83 0.69 16.78
C PHE A 830 42.00 0.50 18.03
N PHE A 831 40.87 1.20 18.12
CA PHE A 831 39.91 1.04 19.19
C PHE A 831 38.51 1.42 18.70
N SER A 832 37.53 0.52 18.93
CA SER A 832 36.11 0.78 18.80
C SER A 832 35.44 0.56 20.17
N SER A 833 34.67 1.51 20.64
CA SER A 833 34.01 1.41 21.96
C SER A 833 33.02 0.24 22.03
N MET A 834 32.32 -0.08 20.93
CA MET A 834 31.30 -1.11 20.88
C MET A 834 31.65 -2.26 19.94
N GLY A 835 32.64 -2.09 19.06
CA GLY A 835 33.11 -3.15 18.18
C GLY A 835 33.66 -4.32 19.01
N GLY A 836 33.15 -5.53 18.76
CA GLY A 836 33.52 -6.72 19.51
C GLY A 836 32.98 -6.77 20.94
N SER A 837 31.92 -6.02 21.25
CA SER A 837 31.26 -6.10 22.57
C SER A 837 30.78 -7.54 22.88
N PRO A 838 30.76 -7.95 24.18
CA PRO A 838 30.31 -9.30 24.53
C PRO A 838 28.92 -9.66 23.98
N VAL A 839 27.97 -8.72 23.99
CA VAL A 839 26.62 -8.89 23.46
C VAL A 839 26.65 -9.07 21.94
N GLY A 840 27.44 -8.25 21.23
CA GLY A 840 27.61 -8.38 19.78
C GLY A 840 28.21 -9.73 19.39
N CYS A 841 29.29 -10.16 20.08
CA CYS A 841 29.91 -11.46 19.83
C CYS A 841 28.96 -12.62 20.15
N ALA A 842 28.18 -12.54 21.23
CA ALA A 842 27.19 -13.56 21.56
C ALA A 842 26.09 -13.67 20.49
N ALA A 843 25.61 -12.53 19.96
CA ALA A 843 24.66 -12.49 18.86
C ALA A 843 25.24 -13.11 17.59
N ALA A 844 26.48 -12.74 17.22
CA ALA A 844 27.15 -13.24 16.02
C ALA A 844 27.40 -14.76 16.10
N MET A 845 27.82 -15.26 17.26
CA MET A 845 27.99 -16.71 17.48
C MET A 845 26.66 -17.45 17.32
N ALA A 846 25.60 -16.95 17.97
CA ALA A 846 24.27 -17.54 17.83
C ALA A 846 23.76 -17.50 16.39
N THR A 847 24.10 -16.45 15.64
CA THR A 847 23.76 -16.35 14.22
C THR A 847 24.44 -17.45 13.39
N LEU A 848 25.72 -17.67 13.59
CA LEU A 848 26.46 -18.75 12.88
C LEU A 848 25.93 -20.13 13.26
N ASP A 849 25.65 -20.37 14.56
CA ASP A 849 25.10 -21.64 15.03
C ASP A 849 23.75 -21.96 14.38
N ALA A 850 22.87 -20.98 14.34
CA ALA A 850 21.53 -21.17 13.78
C ALA A 850 21.58 -21.32 12.25
N LEU A 851 22.40 -20.55 11.54
CA LEU A 851 22.58 -20.70 10.09
C LEU A 851 22.91 -22.14 9.70
N GLU A 852 23.84 -22.76 10.45
CA GLU A 852 24.27 -24.13 10.21
C GLU A 852 23.20 -25.15 10.64
N ALA A 853 22.70 -25.03 11.88
CA ALA A 853 21.75 -25.97 12.47
C ALA A 853 20.42 -26.07 11.71
N GLU A 854 19.96 -24.94 11.16
CA GLU A 854 18.69 -24.85 10.44
C GLU A 854 18.84 -25.05 8.91
N GLY A 855 20.07 -25.25 8.42
CA GLY A 855 20.31 -25.46 6.99
C GLY A 855 19.91 -24.30 6.10
N LEU A 856 20.05 -23.06 6.58
CA LEU A 856 19.49 -21.87 5.91
C LEU A 856 20.19 -21.54 4.59
N GLN A 857 21.46 -21.92 4.45
CA GLN A 857 22.18 -21.78 3.17
C GLN A 857 21.56 -22.67 2.08
N GLN A 858 21.18 -23.90 2.39
CA GLN A 858 20.49 -24.79 1.47
C GLN A 858 19.08 -24.31 1.15
N ASN A 859 18.41 -23.71 2.15
CA ASN A 859 17.12 -23.06 1.93
C ASN A 859 17.22 -21.89 0.94
N ALA A 860 18.30 -21.12 1.00
CA ALA A 860 18.55 -20.02 0.05
C ALA A 860 18.66 -20.52 -1.40
N VAL A 861 19.28 -21.67 -1.64
CA VAL A 861 19.30 -22.30 -2.99
C VAL A 861 17.88 -22.61 -3.45
N ARG A 862 17.15 -23.36 -2.63
CA ARG A 862 15.82 -23.90 -2.97
C ARG A 862 14.78 -22.81 -3.20
N ILE A 863 14.63 -21.91 -2.25
CA ILE A 863 13.63 -20.84 -2.33
C ILE A 863 14.06 -19.76 -3.35
N GLY A 864 15.37 -19.47 -3.43
CA GLY A 864 15.89 -18.54 -4.43
C GLY A 864 15.65 -19.00 -5.87
N ALA A 865 15.77 -20.31 -6.14
CA ALA A 865 15.41 -20.88 -7.44
C ALA A 865 13.91 -20.76 -7.71
N ARG A 866 13.05 -21.11 -6.73
CA ARG A 866 11.59 -20.99 -6.85
C ARG A 866 11.15 -19.57 -7.21
N ILE A 867 11.69 -18.57 -6.52
CA ILE A 867 11.39 -17.14 -6.80
C ILE A 867 11.87 -16.78 -8.21
N ALA A 868 13.10 -17.13 -8.58
CA ALA A 868 13.63 -16.79 -9.90
C ALA A 868 12.83 -17.43 -11.03
N ASP A 869 12.49 -18.71 -10.91
CA ASP A 869 11.70 -19.44 -11.90
C ASP A 869 10.29 -18.83 -12.05
N GLY A 870 9.64 -18.53 -10.92
CA GLY A 870 8.33 -17.88 -10.91
C GLY A 870 8.35 -16.49 -11.58
N VAL A 871 9.33 -15.65 -11.25
CA VAL A 871 9.46 -14.32 -11.87
C VAL A 871 9.83 -14.42 -13.35
N ASN A 872 10.68 -15.37 -13.75
CA ASN A 872 11.00 -15.59 -15.17
C ASN A 872 9.74 -16.01 -15.97
N ALA A 873 8.88 -16.83 -15.40
CA ALA A 873 7.60 -17.18 -16.01
C ALA A 873 6.67 -15.95 -16.18
N LEU A 874 6.65 -15.05 -15.19
CA LEU A 874 5.92 -13.78 -15.30
C LEU A 874 6.52 -12.85 -16.36
N ALA A 875 7.84 -12.85 -16.51
CA ALA A 875 8.54 -12.05 -17.52
C ALA A 875 8.15 -12.41 -18.97
N GLU A 876 7.70 -13.64 -19.22
CA GLU A 876 7.18 -14.04 -20.53
C GLU A 876 5.87 -13.33 -20.89
N GLN A 877 5.06 -12.99 -19.89
CA GLN A 877 3.74 -12.37 -20.04
C GLN A 877 3.78 -10.85 -19.82
N HIS A 878 4.71 -10.37 -19.02
CA HIS A 878 4.81 -8.96 -18.62
C HIS A 878 6.13 -8.34 -19.10
N PRO A 879 6.12 -7.59 -20.23
CA PRO A 879 7.32 -7.01 -20.82
C PRO A 879 8.08 -6.04 -19.91
N ILE A 880 7.43 -5.50 -18.89
CA ILE A 880 8.06 -4.59 -17.92
C ILE A 880 9.17 -5.28 -17.11
N ILE A 881 9.13 -6.60 -16.92
CA ILE A 881 10.22 -7.34 -16.29
C ILE A 881 11.34 -7.50 -17.33
N GLY A 882 12.41 -6.75 -17.18
CA GLY A 882 13.55 -6.80 -18.09
C GLY A 882 14.42 -8.04 -17.87
N THR A 883 14.78 -8.30 -16.60
CA THR A 883 15.59 -9.47 -16.20
C THR A 883 15.49 -9.74 -14.71
N VAL A 884 15.91 -10.96 -14.31
CA VAL A 884 16.08 -11.35 -12.90
C VAL A 884 17.56 -11.54 -12.61
N HIS A 885 18.10 -10.71 -11.73
CA HIS A 885 19.49 -10.76 -11.29
C HIS A 885 19.70 -11.70 -10.09
N GLY A 886 20.94 -12.07 -9.85
CA GLY A 886 21.42 -12.63 -8.57
C GLY A 886 21.35 -14.13 -8.45
N LEU A 887 21.76 -14.62 -7.25
CA LEU A 887 21.79 -16.02 -6.83
C LEU A 887 21.14 -16.19 -5.46
N GLY A 888 20.71 -17.41 -5.16
CA GLY A 888 20.11 -17.73 -3.86
C GLY A 888 18.99 -16.79 -3.50
N LEU A 889 19.01 -16.29 -2.28
CA LEU A 889 18.09 -15.27 -1.77
C LEU A 889 18.69 -13.84 -1.81
N TYR A 890 19.48 -13.59 -2.85
CA TYR A 890 19.93 -12.27 -3.26
C TYR A 890 19.50 -12.03 -4.70
N ARG A 891 18.27 -11.56 -4.91
CA ARG A 891 17.68 -11.36 -6.22
C ARG A 891 17.33 -9.88 -6.45
N GLY A 892 17.33 -9.48 -7.72
CA GLY A 892 16.82 -8.22 -8.19
C GLY A 892 15.95 -8.42 -9.41
N ILE A 893 14.74 -7.88 -9.41
CA ILE A 893 13.85 -7.91 -10.56
C ILE A 893 13.96 -6.52 -11.22
N GLU A 894 14.68 -6.46 -12.33
CA GLU A 894 14.89 -5.20 -13.02
C GLU A 894 13.72 -4.89 -13.95
N LEU A 895 13.10 -3.72 -13.77
CA LEU A 895 11.96 -3.26 -14.52
C LEU A 895 12.38 -2.25 -15.58
N VAL A 896 11.89 -2.44 -16.80
CA VAL A 896 12.20 -1.57 -17.96
C VAL A 896 10.91 -1.25 -18.72
N ARG A 897 10.80 -0.06 -19.26
CA ARG A 897 9.70 0.33 -20.16
C ARG A 897 9.85 -0.33 -21.54
N ASP A 898 11.09 -0.56 -21.92
CA ASP A 898 11.42 -1.17 -23.21
C ASP A 898 12.66 -2.06 -23.07
N ARG A 899 12.58 -3.31 -23.53
CA ARG A 899 13.65 -4.31 -23.39
C ARG A 899 14.81 -4.13 -24.38
N GLU A 900 14.62 -3.34 -25.44
CA GLU A 900 15.68 -3.06 -26.41
C GLU A 900 16.52 -1.87 -25.96
N THR A 901 15.88 -0.78 -25.55
CA THR A 901 16.55 0.44 -25.07
C THR A 901 16.95 0.36 -23.62
N LEU A 902 16.38 -0.55 -22.84
CA LEU A 902 16.51 -0.70 -21.39
C LEU A 902 16.11 0.57 -20.62
N GLU A 903 15.13 1.32 -21.15
CA GLU A 903 14.62 2.50 -20.45
C GLU A 903 14.11 2.11 -19.05
N PRO A 904 14.62 2.72 -17.95
CA PRO A 904 14.25 2.34 -16.60
C PRO A 904 12.78 2.64 -16.29
N ALA A 905 12.07 1.69 -15.70
CA ALA A 905 10.71 1.86 -15.21
C ALA A 905 10.70 2.26 -13.72
N SER A 906 11.28 3.43 -13.41
CA SER A 906 11.53 3.88 -12.03
C SER A 906 10.24 4.21 -11.27
N GLU A 907 9.36 4.96 -11.90
CA GLU A 907 8.09 5.37 -11.30
C GLU A 907 7.15 4.15 -11.17
N GLU A 908 7.16 3.28 -12.17
CA GLU A 908 6.42 2.01 -12.15
C GLU A 908 6.88 1.10 -11.00
N ALA A 909 8.20 1.02 -10.76
CA ALA A 909 8.76 0.25 -9.65
C ALA A 909 8.25 0.74 -8.29
N MET A 910 8.14 2.07 -8.11
CA MET A 910 7.56 2.64 -6.90
C MET A 910 6.08 2.27 -6.74
N GLY A 911 5.29 2.41 -7.79
CA GLY A 911 3.87 2.03 -7.78
C GLY A 911 3.67 0.54 -7.47
N ILE A 912 4.47 -0.34 -8.10
CA ILE A 912 4.46 -1.78 -7.83
C ILE A 912 4.76 -2.07 -6.36
N CYS A 913 5.76 -1.41 -5.76
CA CYS A 913 6.08 -1.59 -4.35
C CYS A 913 4.92 -1.16 -3.42
N GLU A 914 4.26 -0.04 -3.72
CA GLU A 914 3.09 0.41 -2.97
C GLU A 914 1.94 -0.61 -3.06
N ARG A 915 1.66 -1.10 -4.26
CA ARG A 915 0.61 -2.11 -4.46
C ARG A 915 0.92 -3.43 -3.75
N MET A 916 2.15 -3.91 -3.83
CA MET A 916 2.56 -5.12 -3.12
C MET A 916 2.45 -4.97 -1.60
N ARG A 917 2.78 -3.79 -1.04
CA ARG A 917 2.57 -3.48 0.38
C ARG A 917 1.09 -3.56 0.75
N GLU A 918 0.20 -3.01 -0.07
CA GLU A 918 -1.26 -3.13 0.14
C GLU A 918 -1.72 -4.59 0.15
N LEU A 919 -1.07 -5.44 -0.60
CA LEU A 919 -1.35 -6.87 -0.67
C LEU A 919 -0.55 -7.71 0.35
N GLY A 920 0.13 -7.08 1.30
CA GLY A 920 0.81 -7.76 2.41
C GLY A 920 2.24 -8.23 2.11
N VAL A 921 2.93 -7.65 1.14
CA VAL A 921 4.34 -7.96 0.82
C VAL A 921 5.19 -6.71 0.84
N ILE A 922 6.26 -6.71 1.63
CA ILE A 922 7.22 -5.60 1.73
C ILE A 922 8.35 -5.80 0.73
N VAL A 923 8.41 -4.95 -0.27
CA VAL A 923 9.53 -4.80 -1.23
C VAL A 923 9.90 -3.34 -1.38
N GLN A 924 11.09 -3.07 -1.91
CA GLN A 924 11.52 -1.71 -2.21
C GLN A 924 12.34 -1.68 -3.51
N PRO A 925 12.35 -0.57 -4.24
CA PRO A 925 13.24 -0.40 -5.37
C PRO A 925 14.67 -0.11 -4.93
N THR A 926 15.63 -0.34 -5.82
CA THR A 926 17.05 -0.07 -5.65
C THR A 926 17.70 0.23 -7.00
N GLY A 927 19.01 0.48 -6.99
CA GLY A 927 19.79 0.85 -8.17
C GLY A 927 19.78 2.35 -8.43
N ASP A 928 20.72 2.83 -9.25
CA ASP A 928 20.85 4.25 -9.58
C ASP A 928 19.61 4.85 -10.24
N TYR A 929 18.77 4.01 -10.84
CA TYR A 929 17.52 4.41 -11.47
C TYR A 929 16.29 4.05 -10.65
N MET A 930 16.45 3.44 -9.46
CA MET A 930 15.34 3.00 -8.61
C MET A 930 14.30 2.11 -9.34
N ASN A 931 14.77 1.28 -10.27
CA ASN A 931 13.94 0.44 -11.15
C ASN A 931 14.16 -1.07 -10.94
N VAL A 932 14.86 -1.47 -9.89
CA VAL A 932 15.09 -2.88 -9.55
C VAL A 932 14.39 -3.20 -8.23
N LEU A 933 13.42 -4.11 -8.24
CA LEU A 933 12.81 -4.60 -7.00
C LEU A 933 13.83 -5.45 -6.24
N LYS A 934 14.15 -5.02 -5.04
CA LYS A 934 15.16 -5.64 -4.17
C LYS A 934 14.58 -6.81 -3.40
N ILE A 935 15.03 -8.01 -3.69
CA ILE A 935 14.54 -9.26 -3.08
C ILE A 935 15.67 -9.90 -2.26
N LYS A 936 15.65 -9.62 -0.96
CA LYS A 936 16.64 -10.09 0.02
C LYS A 936 15.98 -10.49 1.34
N PRO A 937 15.03 -11.44 1.32
CA PRO A 937 14.31 -11.83 2.53
C PRO A 937 15.25 -12.44 3.57
N PRO A 938 14.82 -12.61 4.82
CA PRO A 938 15.46 -13.52 5.76
C PRO A 938 15.60 -14.93 5.18
N LEU A 939 16.71 -15.62 5.48
CA LEU A 939 16.97 -16.94 4.89
C LEU A 939 16.03 -18.05 5.39
N CYS A 940 15.27 -17.79 6.46
CA CYS A 940 14.24 -18.68 6.98
C CYS A 940 12.92 -18.63 6.20
N ILE A 941 12.84 -17.84 5.12
CA ILE A 941 11.63 -17.78 4.28
C ILE A 941 11.27 -19.16 3.76
N ASP A 942 10.00 -19.52 3.84
CA ASP A 942 9.46 -20.80 3.39
C ASP A 942 8.82 -20.72 1.99
N GLU A 943 8.35 -21.87 1.51
CA GLU A 943 7.70 -21.96 0.20
C GLU A 943 6.38 -21.18 0.16
N ALA A 944 5.60 -21.23 1.25
CA ALA A 944 4.31 -20.56 1.29
C ALA A 944 4.46 -19.03 1.19
N ALA A 945 5.46 -18.46 1.86
CA ALA A 945 5.75 -17.04 1.77
C ALA A 945 6.33 -16.65 0.39
N ALA A 946 7.14 -17.53 -0.21
CA ALA A 946 7.62 -17.32 -1.58
C ALA A 946 6.48 -17.37 -2.59
N ASP A 947 5.52 -18.28 -2.42
CA ASP A 947 4.32 -18.35 -3.25
C ASP A 947 3.43 -17.11 -3.05
N THR A 948 3.22 -16.69 -1.82
CA THR A 948 2.51 -15.43 -1.53
C THR A 948 3.15 -14.23 -2.25
N PHE A 949 4.48 -14.14 -2.24
CA PHE A 949 5.19 -13.09 -2.98
C PHE A 949 4.92 -13.17 -4.49
N LEU A 950 4.97 -14.37 -5.08
CA LEU A 950 4.73 -14.58 -6.51
C LEU A 950 3.27 -14.30 -6.89
N ASP A 951 2.33 -14.72 -6.06
CA ASP A 951 0.89 -14.47 -6.26
C ASP A 951 0.59 -12.96 -6.20
N VAL A 952 1.13 -12.26 -5.20
CA VAL A 952 0.98 -10.81 -5.05
C VAL A 952 1.61 -10.06 -6.22
N LEU A 953 2.80 -10.46 -6.66
CA LEU A 953 3.44 -9.87 -7.84
C LEU A 953 2.60 -10.13 -9.11
N THR A 954 2.04 -11.33 -9.25
CA THR A 954 1.17 -11.70 -10.37
C THR A 954 -0.08 -10.81 -10.42
N VAL A 955 -0.77 -10.67 -9.28
CA VAL A 955 -1.95 -9.79 -9.16
C VAL A 955 -1.58 -8.34 -9.50
N THR A 956 -0.48 -7.85 -8.95
CA THR A 956 0.00 -6.49 -9.20
C THR A 956 0.28 -6.23 -10.69
N LEU A 957 0.93 -7.17 -11.36
CA LEU A 957 1.28 -7.01 -12.79
C LEU A 957 0.08 -7.19 -13.72
N ARG A 958 -0.91 -7.99 -13.32
CA ARG A 958 -2.13 -8.24 -14.10
C ARG A 958 -3.14 -7.10 -13.96
N ASP A 959 -3.43 -6.68 -12.73
CA ASP A 959 -4.54 -5.77 -12.43
C ASP A 959 -4.09 -4.30 -12.42
N GLY A 960 -2.77 -4.05 -12.30
CA GLY A 960 -2.16 -2.72 -12.25
C GLY A 960 -1.65 -2.31 -10.84
N TRP A 961 -1.04 -1.14 -10.80
CA TRP A 961 -0.41 -0.57 -9.61
C TRP A 961 -0.59 0.95 -9.51
#